data_e01c703e264370aa2a3ba8ae78d5bdbc
#
_entry.id   e01c703e264370aa2a3ba8ae78d5bdbc
#
_cell.length_a   1.000
_cell.length_b   1.000
_cell.length_c   1.000
_cell.angle_alpha   90.00
_cell.angle_beta   90.00
_cell.angle_gamma   90.00
#
_symmetry.space_group_name_H-M   'P 1'
#
loop_
_entity.id
_entity.type
_entity.pdbx_description
1 polymer ?
#
loop_
_entity_poly.entity_id
_entity_poly.type
_entity_poly.pdbx_seq_one_letter_code
_entity_poly.pdbx_strand_id
1 'polypeptide(L)'
;MTDHVKYERDGDIAVITIDNGAVNALSHAVRQGLGVAVDRFAKDADAKALVITGAGRLFIGGADISEFGKPPREPFLPAVLNRIEAQEKPVVAAIHGVALGGGFEVALAAHYRIAAKDAVVGLPEVSLGVIPGAGGTQRVPRLAGVATALEMIPAAGRWPAGKALEHGLVDALSDTNDMRAEGVAYAKALLADGKCARPTAAMPRPEFDAEAFKAARDLWAKKAKGQVAQLTAIDAIEVATQTDLADGLKTERDLFMKMIDTPQRAGLIHAFFSERKVTQLPELKGVEPRDLGKIGVVGGGLMGSGIATAALLSHLPVVVVEQNQEAADKARATITKNLNSAVKRGKMTEGQRDQLLEHGLTCAVGYDALSDVDLAIEAVFEDIGVKKSVFAELDRVMKPGAVMATNTSYLDINEIAASTSRPFDVIGLHFFSPAHIMKLLEIVVADQTAADVTATGFALAKLLRKTPVRAGVCDGFIGNRILSTFRAAADRMVLAGASPYQVDAAIRDFGFAMGPYQVADLAGLDIGYMTRQRKAAEGKADSVQPTWADELYHMGRIGQKSGRGYYIYDDARKGTPDPEVDELIAAEREKAGVVPCSFTDDEIQRRYMCAMVNEGAKVLGDGIAARPLDIDVTLVAGYGFPRFRGGPMKWADLTGLPTVLADLERFAESDPAFWAPAPLLRQLVSEGRDFDSLNTGEGA
;
A
#
# COMPACT_ATOMS: atom_id res chain seq x y z
N MET A 1 17.00 -35.15 7.27
CA MET A 1 17.13 -33.70 7.22
C MET A 1 16.71 -33.26 5.81
N THR A 2 16.08 -32.14 5.65
CA THR A 2 15.78 -31.59 4.33
C THR A 2 17.00 -30.79 3.84
N ASP A 3 17.12 -30.54 2.53
CA ASP A 3 18.21 -29.73 1.98
C ASP A 3 18.22 -28.29 2.51
N HIS A 4 17.10 -27.85 3.14
CA HIS A 4 16.89 -26.50 3.66
C HIS A 4 17.26 -26.30 5.15
N VAL A 5 17.58 -27.37 5.88
CA VAL A 5 17.92 -27.29 7.31
C VAL A 5 19.12 -28.19 7.61
N LYS A 6 20.22 -27.57 8.00
CA LYS A 6 21.47 -28.24 8.32
C LYS A 6 21.63 -28.35 9.84
N TYR A 7 22.13 -29.47 10.32
CA TYR A 7 22.50 -29.70 11.73
C TYR A 7 23.98 -30.05 11.79
N GLU A 8 24.74 -29.23 12.47
CA GLU A 8 26.18 -29.39 12.66
C GLU A 8 26.55 -29.23 14.15
N ARG A 9 27.77 -29.55 14.51
CA ARG A 9 28.33 -29.27 15.85
C ARG A 9 29.58 -28.41 15.76
N ASP A 10 29.71 -27.48 16.70
CA ASP A 10 30.92 -26.73 17.01
C ASP A 10 31.33 -27.04 18.47
N GLY A 11 32.13 -28.07 18.60
CA GLY A 11 32.43 -28.62 19.93
C GLY A 11 31.18 -29.22 20.59
N ASP A 12 30.81 -28.67 21.75
CA ASP A 12 29.65 -29.06 22.54
C ASP A 12 28.38 -28.19 22.21
N ILE A 13 28.45 -27.34 21.19
CA ILE A 13 27.31 -26.56 20.74
C ILE A 13 26.78 -27.16 19.43
N ALA A 14 25.49 -27.50 19.41
CA ALA A 14 24.78 -27.83 18.19
C ALA A 14 24.37 -26.56 17.47
N VAL A 15 24.42 -26.57 16.12
CA VAL A 15 24.01 -25.45 15.30
C VAL A 15 23.02 -25.93 14.24
N ILE A 16 21.82 -25.33 14.22
CA ILE A 16 20.84 -25.48 13.17
C ILE A 16 20.90 -24.24 12.28
N THR A 17 21.20 -24.44 10.98
CA THR A 17 21.20 -23.38 9.98
C THR A 17 20.04 -23.61 9.01
N ILE A 18 19.17 -22.60 8.88
CA ILE A 18 18.08 -22.56 7.90
C ILE A 18 18.59 -21.91 6.62
N ASP A 19 18.50 -22.63 5.50
CA ASP A 19 18.99 -22.21 4.18
C ASP A 19 17.90 -22.46 3.15
N ASN A 20 16.97 -21.51 3.02
CA ASN A 20 15.82 -21.59 2.14
C ASN A 20 15.71 -20.33 1.26
N GLY A 21 16.71 -20.10 0.45
CA GLY A 21 16.78 -19.00 -0.51
C GLY A 21 16.92 -17.62 0.15
N ALA A 22 16.62 -16.58 -0.59
CA ALA A 22 16.95 -15.21 -0.20
C ALA A 22 16.25 -14.71 1.08
N VAL A 23 15.13 -15.32 1.49
CA VAL A 23 14.30 -14.87 2.61
C VAL A 23 14.09 -15.91 3.70
N ASN A 24 14.69 -17.08 3.59
CA ASN A 24 14.57 -18.17 4.56
C ASN A 24 13.12 -18.41 5.04
N ALA A 25 12.16 -18.44 4.09
CA ALA A 25 10.75 -18.59 4.41
C ALA A 25 10.46 -19.93 5.09
N LEU A 26 9.56 -19.96 6.08
CA LEU A 26 9.14 -21.15 6.82
C LEU A 26 8.20 -22.05 5.99
N SER A 27 8.70 -22.56 4.86
CA SER A 27 7.99 -23.54 4.06
C SER A 27 7.75 -24.85 4.83
N HIS A 28 6.89 -25.71 4.29
CA HIS A 28 6.67 -27.04 4.87
C HIS A 28 7.99 -27.82 5.06
N ALA A 29 8.88 -27.80 4.06
CA ALA A 29 10.18 -28.47 4.14
C ALA A 29 11.08 -27.91 5.24
N VAL A 30 11.06 -26.59 5.45
CA VAL A 30 11.80 -25.95 6.57
C VAL A 30 11.21 -26.34 7.92
N ARG A 31 9.88 -26.28 8.08
CA ARG A 31 9.22 -26.68 9.32
C ARG A 31 9.51 -28.14 9.68
N GLN A 32 9.46 -29.04 8.70
CA GLN A 32 9.78 -30.46 8.86
C GLN A 32 11.25 -30.64 9.23
N GLY A 33 12.17 -30.00 8.48
CA GLY A 33 13.60 -30.10 8.73
C GLY A 33 14.00 -29.55 10.12
N LEU A 34 13.40 -28.41 10.52
CA LEU A 34 13.62 -27.80 11.83
C LEU A 34 13.15 -28.73 12.97
N GLY A 35 11.94 -29.30 12.83
CA GLY A 35 11.44 -30.29 13.83
C GLY A 35 12.36 -31.51 13.99
N VAL A 36 12.80 -32.08 12.85
CA VAL A 36 13.76 -33.23 12.87
C VAL A 36 15.09 -32.82 13.48
N ALA A 37 15.62 -31.64 13.20
CA ALA A 37 16.88 -31.17 13.73
C ALA A 37 16.81 -30.91 15.24
N VAL A 38 15.69 -30.35 15.73
CA VAL A 38 15.44 -30.17 17.18
C VAL A 38 15.32 -31.51 17.90
N ASP A 39 14.61 -32.50 17.32
CA ASP A 39 14.51 -33.86 17.89
C ASP A 39 15.88 -34.56 17.90
N ARG A 40 16.76 -34.29 16.92
CA ARG A 40 18.15 -34.78 16.93
C ARG A 40 18.95 -34.15 18.05
N PHE A 41 18.83 -32.83 18.26
CA PHE A 41 19.49 -32.13 19.37
C PHE A 41 19.09 -32.70 20.73
N ALA A 42 17.82 -32.99 20.95
CA ALA A 42 17.33 -33.59 22.19
C ALA A 42 18.05 -34.89 22.54
N LYS A 43 18.40 -35.69 21.51
CA LYS A 43 19.07 -36.99 21.64
C LYS A 43 20.60 -36.92 21.58
N ASP A 44 21.18 -35.78 21.21
CA ASP A 44 22.64 -35.61 21.10
C ASP A 44 23.24 -35.37 22.48
N ALA A 45 23.80 -36.43 23.10
CA ALA A 45 24.37 -36.36 24.42
C ALA A 45 25.61 -35.45 24.53
N ASP A 46 26.34 -35.27 23.44
CA ASP A 46 27.54 -34.43 23.37
C ASP A 46 27.23 -32.94 23.22
N ALA A 47 26.04 -32.60 22.73
CA ALA A 47 25.58 -31.20 22.57
C ALA A 47 25.01 -30.70 23.90
N LYS A 48 25.55 -29.60 24.42
CA LYS A 48 25.12 -28.98 25.70
C LYS A 48 24.17 -27.79 25.47
N ALA A 49 24.24 -27.13 24.29
CA ALA A 49 23.33 -26.07 23.90
C ALA A 49 23.09 -26.12 22.41
N LEU A 50 22.01 -25.43 21.96
CA LEU A 50 21.62 -25.33 20.57
C LEU A 50 21.65 -23.87 20.14
N VAL A 51 22.19 -23.61 18.94
CA VAL A 51 22.05 -22.32 18.23
C VAL A 51 21.19 -22.53 16.99
N ILE A 52 20.19 -21.66 16.79
CA ILE A 52 19.38 -21.60 15.56
C ILE A 52 19.71 -20.29 14.84
N THR A 53 20.11 -20.38 13.57
CA THR A 53 20.42 -19.21 12.75
C THR A 53 19.97 -19.40 11.30
N GLY A 54 19.99 -18.33 10.50
CA GLY A 54 19.73 -18.37 9.06
C GLY A 54 21.02 -18.35 8.24
N ALA A 55 20.99 -18.88 7.04
CA ALA A 55 22.02 -18.66 6.04
C ALA A 55 21.78 -17.36 5.26
N GLY A 56 22.84 -16.82 4.64
CA GLY A 56 22.73 -15.65 3.79
C GLY A 56 22.52 -14.34 4.55
N ARG A 57 21.55 -13.52 4.08
CA ARG A 57 21.41 -12.13 4.55
C ARG A 57 20.46 -11.92 5.72
N LEU A 58 19.71 -12.93 6.13
CA LEU A 58 18.71 -12.77 7.18
C LEU A 58 18.41 -14.07 7.92
N PHE A 59 17.88 -13.95 9.12
CA PHE A 59 17.49 -15.07 9.97
C PHE A 59 16.32 -15.84 9.33
N ILE A 60 15.09 -15.32 9.43
CA ILE A 60 13.88 -15.93 8.86
C ILE A 60 12.89 -14.80 8.55
N GLY A 61 12.50 -14.66 7.26
CA GLY A 61 11.61 -13.59 6.79
C GLY A 61 10.13 -13.77 7.14
N GLY A 62 9.73 -14.94 7.63
CA GLY A 62 8.35 -15.25 8.02
C GLY A 62 7.82 -16.53 7.40
N ALA A 63 6.50 -16.72 7.47
CA ALA A 63 5.82 -17.83 6.82
C ALA A 63 5.98 -17.80 5.30
N ASP A 64 5.96 -18.97 4.67
CA ASP A 64 5.94 -19.05 3.21
C ASP A 64 4.54 -18.68 2.69
N ILE A 65 4.42 -17.47 2.18
CA ILE A 65 3.17 -16.95 1.64
C ILE A 65 2.69 -17.68 0.39
N SER A 66 3.56 -18.42 -0.31
CA SER A 66 3.17 -19.26 -1.46
C SER A 66 2.32 -20.48 -1.03
N GLU A 67 2.31 -20.80 0.24
CA GLU A 67 1.46 -21.86 0.82
C GLU A 67 0.04 -21.35 1.17
N PHE A 68 -0.18 -20.03 1.13
CA PHE A 68 -1.50 -19.47 1.43
C PHE A 68 -2.53 -19.88 0.35
N GLY A 69 -3.72 -20.29 0.83
CA GLY A 69 -4.78 -20.82 -0.06
C GLY A 69 -4.61 -22.30 -0.45
N LYS A 70 -3.49 -22.94 -0.07
CA LYS A 70 -3.28 -24.38 -0.27
C LYS A 70 -3.69 -25.16 0.97
N PRO A 71 -4.05 -26.46 0.84
CA PRO A 71 -4.30 -27.31 1.98
C PRO A 71 -3.11 -27.32 2.96
N PRO A 72 -3.35 -27.10 4.25
CA PRO A 72 -2.30 -27.05 5.25
C PRO A 72 -1.63 -28.42 5.40
N ARG A 73 -0.29 -28.44 5.64
CA ARG A 73 0.52 -29.66 5.79
C ARG A 73 1.28 -29.67 7.11
N GLU A 74 1.23 -30.80 7.80
CA GLU A 74 2.02 -31.02 9.03
C GLU A 74 3.51 -31.26 8.74
N PRO A 75 4.43 -30.83 9.66
CA PRO A 75 4.13 -30.21 10.95
C PRO A 75 3.72 -28.73 10.80
N PHE A 76 2.74 -28.32 11.60
CA PHE A 76 2.40 -26.90 11.75
C PHE A 76 3.46 -26.20 12.60
N LEU A 77 3.68 -24.91 12.34
CA LEU A 77 4.68 -24.12 13.04
C LEU A 77 4.54 -24.18 14.58
N PRO A 78 3.34 -24.02 15.18
CA PRO A 78 3.20 -24.11 16.64
C PRO A 78 3.77 -25.40 17.24
N ALA A 79 3.56 -26.54 16.58
CA ALA A 79 4.09 -27.83 17.08
C ALA A 79 5.62 -27.87 17.05
N VAL A 80 6.26 -27.23 16.05
CA VAL A 80 7.74 -27.15 15.99
C VAL A 80 8.26 -26.21 17.08
N LEU A 81 7.60 -25.06 17.30
CA LEU A 81 8.01 -24.09 18.33
C LEU A 81 7.88 -24.66 19.73
N ASN A 82 6.83 -25.42 20.00
CA ASN A 82 6.68 -26.10 21.30
C ASN A 82 7.83 -27.11 21.56
N ARG A 83 8.36 -27.78 20.50
CA ARG A 83 9.54 -28.64 20.64
C ARG A 83 10.82 -27.85 20.92
N ILE A 84 10.99 -26.67 20.35
CA ILE A 84 12.13 -25.78 20.61
C ILE A 84 12.09 -25.33 22.07
N GLU A 85 10.95 -24.84 22.54
CA GLU A 85 10.78 -24.33 23.89
C GLU A 85 10.89 -25.40 24.97
N ALA A 86 10.49 -26.64 24.67
CA ALA A 86 10.51 -27.74 25.60
C ALA A 86 11.90 -28.38 25.75
N GLN A 87 12.95 -27.88 25.11
CA GLN A 87 14.30 -28.43 25.28
C GLN A 87 14.83 -28.20 26.71
N GLU A 88 15.41 -29.21 27.30
CA GLU A 88 16.02 -29.14 28.64
C GLU A 88 17.37 -28.41 28.65
N LYS A 89 18.02 -28.33 27.50
CA LYS A 89 19.28 -27.64 27.26
C LYS A 89 19.03 -26.25 26.68
N PRO A 90 19.89 -25.24 26.94
CA PRO A 90 19.72 -23.91 26.40
C PRO A 90 19.61 -23.89 24.86
N VAL A 91 18.64 -23.14 24.35
CA VAL A 91 18.47 -22.85 22.92
C VAL A 91 18.63 -21.35 22.71
N VAL A 92 19.51 -20.98 21.78
CA VAL A 92 19.82 -19.59 21.40
C VAL A 92 19.35 -19.32 19.98
N ALA A 93 18.54 -18.30 19.78
CA ALA A 93 18.29 -17.74 18.45
C ALA A 93 19.33 -16.66 18.13
N ALA A 94 20.10 -16.86 17.05
CA ALA A 94 21.13 -15.93 16.59
C ALA A 94 20.64 -15.19 15.36
N ILE A 95 20.19 -13.94 15.55
CA ILE A 95 19.37 -13.16 14.60
C ILE A 95 20.23 -12.16 13.86
N HIS A 96 20.19 -12.18 12.51
CA HIS A 96 20.74 -11.13 11.65
C HIS A 96 19.73 -10.71 10.59
N GLY A 97 19.90 -9.50 10.04
CA GLY A 97 19.02 -8.94 9.03
C GLY A 97 17.58 -8.85 9.53
N VAL A 98 16.76 -9.85 9.26
CA VAL A 98 15.31 -9.78 9.54
C VAL A 98 14.82 -11.07 10.22
N ALA A 99 13.99 -10.91 11.27
CA ALA A 99 13.16 -11.95 11.88
C ALA A 99 11.72 -11.43 12.01
N LEU A 100 10.83 -11.81 11.10
CA LEU A 100 9.46 -11.31 11.07
C LEU A 100 8.41 -12.42 11.11
N GLY A 101 7.28 -12.13 11.77
CA GLY A 101 6.15 -13.05 11.86
C GLY A 101 6.57 -14.39 12.45
N GLY A 102 6.21 -15.49 11.79
CA GLY A 102 6.63 -16.82 12.20
C GLY A 102 8.13 -16.97 12.42
N GLY A 103 8.98 -16.20 11.72
CA GLY A 103 10.43 -16.17 11.94
C GLY A 103 10.80 -15.56 13.30
N PHE A 104 10.12 -14.53 13.72
CA PHE A 104 10.30 -13.98 15.05
C PHE A 104 9.67 -14.89 16.12
N GLU A 105 8.56 -15.58 15.80
CA GLU A 105 7.99 -16.58 16.70
C GLU A 105 8.93 -17.76 16.93
N VAL A 106 9.76 -18.17 15.94
CA VAL A 106 10.87 -19.12 16.14
C VAL A 106 11.87 -18.58 17.16
N ALA A 107 12.27 -17.32 17.03
CA ALA A 107 13.20 -16.70 17.98
C ALA A 107 12.60 -16.55 19.38
N LEU A 108 11.30 -16.23 19.49
CA LEU A 108 10.59 -16.10 20.78
C LEU A 108 10.43 -17.45 21.49
N ALA A 109 10.39 -18.57 20.76
CA ALA A 109 10.35 -19.91 21.32
C ALA A 109 11.72 -20.42 21.81
N ALA A 110 12.83 -19.83 21.38
CA ALA A 110 14.16 -20.09 21.92
C ALA A 110 14.28 -19.50 23.33
N HIS A 111 15.17 -20.08 24.16
CA HIS A 111 15.39 -19.64 25.53
C HIS A 111 16.08 -18.27 25.60
N TYR A 112 17.05 -18.04 24.71
CA TYR A 112 17.83 -16.80 24.62
C TYR A 112 17.90 -16.30 23.17
N ARG A 113 18.11 -15.01 23.00
CA ARG A 113 18.16 -14.32 21.69
C ARG A 113 19.35 -13.37 21.67
N ILE A 114 20.27 -13.56 20.72
CA ILE A 114 21.30 -12.58 20.38
C ILE A 114 21.01 -12.04 18.97
N ALA A 115 21.16 -10.75 18.75
CA ALA A 115 20.88 -10.13 17.47
C ALA A 115 22.04 -9.24 16.99
N ALA A 116 22.27 -9.19 15.68
CA ALA A 116 23.12 -8.18 15.07
C ALA A 116 22.50 -6.79 15.30
N LYS A 117 23.33 -5.75 15.47
CA LYS A 117 22.85 -4.37 15.76
C LYS A 117 21.93 -3.79 14.70
N ASP A 118 22.10 -4.19 13.44
CA ASP A 118 21.29 -3.76 12.31
C ASP A 118 20.06 -4.66 12.06
N ALA A 119 19.88 -5.71 12.86
CA ALA A 119 18.74 -6.61 12.71
C ALA A 119 17.41 -5.93 13.06
N VAL A 120 16.35 -6.45 12.43
CA VAL A 120 14.96 -6.00 12.61
C VAL A 120 14.10 -7.20 13.00
N VAL A 121 13.31 -7.04 14.06
CA VAL A 121 12.37 -8.06 14.55
C VAL A 121 10.94 -7.52 14.58
N GLY A 122 9.93 -8.40 14.47
CA GLY A 122 8.55 -7.94 14.57
C GLY A 122 7.49 -8.95 14.18
N LEU A 123 6.22 -8.61 14.48
CA LEU A 123 5.04 -9.43 14.23
C LEU A 123 4.04 -8.64 13.35
N PRO A 124 4.22 -8.65 12.00
CA PRO A 124 3.43 -7.86 11.08
C PRO A 124 2.13 -8.51 10.59
N GLU A 125 1.68 -9.63 11.18
CA GLU A 125 0.60 -10.48 10.72
C GLU A 125 -0.73 -9.72 10.54
N VAL A 126 -1.01 -8.72 11.39
CA VAL A 126 -2.24 -7.92 11.29
C VAL A 126 -2.32 -7.13 9.98
N SER A 127 -1.18 -6.85 9.34
CA SER A 127 -1.14 -6.24 8.01
C SER A 127 -1.62 -7.17 6.88
N LEU A 128 -1.74 -8.47 7.18
CA LEU A 128 -2.29 -9.51 6.29
C LEU A 128 -3.67 -10.01 6.76
N GLY A 129 -4.28 -9.33 7.75
CA GLY A 129 -5.61 -9.65 8.23
C GLY A 129 -5.69 -10.86 9.14
N VAL A 130 -4.59 -11.28 9.75
CA VAL A 130 -4.53 -12.32 10.78
C VAL A 130 -3.74 -11.81 11.99
N ILE A 131 -3.78 -12.54 13.10
CA ILE A 131 -2.90 -12.31 14.25
C ILE A 131 -1.68 -13.24 14.18
N PRO A 132 -0.61 -13.03 14.96
CA PRO A 132 0.40 -14.06 15.20
C PRO A 132 -0.28 -15.36 15.66
N GLY A 133 0.06 -16.48 15.04
CA GLY A 133 -0.67 -17.75 15.26
C GLY A 133 0.21 -18.92 15.70
N ALA A 134 1.45 -18.61 16.12
CA ALA A 134 2.39 -19.60 16.64
C ALA A 134 3.02 -19.18 17.99
N GLY A 135 2.34 -18.34 18.73
CA GLY A 135 2.67 -17.97 20.10
C GLY A 135 3.15 -16.54 20.28
N GLY A 136 3.15 -15.71 19.23
CA GLY A 136 3.61 -14.34 19.32
C GLY A 136 2.82 -13.50 20.31
N THR A 137 1.48 -13.61 20.33
CA THR A 137 0.62 -12.87 21.28
C THR A 137 0.74 -13.37 22.70
N GLN A 138 1.30 -14.55 22.90
CA GLN A 138 1.45 -15.19 24.22
C GLN A 138 2.87 -15.03 24.78
N ARG A 139 3.91 -15.11 23.92
CA ARG A 139 5.30 -15.03 24.37
C ARG A 139 5.78 -13.60 24.54
N VAL A 140 5.40 -12.68 23.65
CA VAL A 140 5.81 -11.27 23.77
C VAL A 140 5.40 -10.65 25.11
N PRO A 141 4.13 -10.74 25.57
CA PRO A 141 3.76 -10.13 26.85
C PRO A 141 4.43 -10.79 28.06
N ARG A 142 4.82 -12.09 28.00
CA ARG A 142 5.55 -12.77 29.05
C ARG A 142 7.03 -12.37 29.09
N LEU A 143 7.63 -12.10 27.95
CA LEU A 143 9.04 -11.71 27.83
C LEU A 143 9.26 -10.23 28.10
N ALA A 144 8.35 -9.37 27.63
CA ALA A 144 8.54 -7.92 27.52
C ALA A 144 7.40 -7.08 28.14
N GLY A 145 6.39 -7.72 28.71
CA GLY A 145 5.24 -7.05 29.32
C GLY A 145 4.12 -6.70 28.34
N VAL A 146 2.93 -6.44 28.89
CA VAL A 146 1.70 -6.15 28.14
C VAL A 146 1.84 -4.89 27.28
N ALA A 147 2.42 -3.81 27.83
CA ALA A 147 2.59 -2.54 27.10
C ALA A 147 3.38 -2.71 25.81
N THR A 148 4.47 -3.49 25.84
CA THR A 148 5.28 -3.82 24.65
C THR A 148 4.48 -4.60 23.62
N ALA A 149 3.69 -5.59 24.05
CA ALA A 149 2.85 -6.39 23.17
C ALA A 149 1.77 -5.52 22.48
N LEU A 150 1.10 -4.66 23.23
CA LEU A 150 0.07 -3.74 22.74
C LEU A 150 0.64 -2.66 21.79
N GLU A 151 1.90 -2.26 21.97
CA GLU A 151 2.57 -1.35 21.05
C GLU A 151 2.99 -2.04 19.74
N MET A 152 3.58 -3.25 19.85
CA MET A 152 4.19 -3.93 18.69
C MET A 152 3.14 -4.61 17.80
N ILE A 153 2.28 -5.47 18.36
CA ILE A 153 1.51 -6.44 17.58
C ILE A 153 0.36 -5.79 16.81
N PRO A 154 -0.52 -4.98 17.41
CA PRO A 154 -1.60 -4.33 16.67
C PRO A 154 -1.11 -3.32 15.61
N ALA A 155 0.10 -2.78 15.80
CA ALA A 155 0.73 -1.85 14.88
C ALA A 155 1.51 -2.53 13.73
N ALA A 156 1.56 -3.87 13.67
CA ALA A 156 2.45 -4.60 12.76
C ALA A 156 3.92 -4.14 12.90
N GLY A 157 4.35 -3.88 14.12
CA GLY A 157 5.60 -3.19 14.45
C GLY A 157 6.82 -3.98 13.97
N ARG A 158 7.77 -3.27 13.38
CA ARG A 158 9.10 -3.75 13.00
C ARG A 158 10.12 -2.93 13.77
N TRP A 159 10.78 -3.55 14.73
CA TRP A 159 11.67 -2.85 15.65
C TRP A 159 13.12 -3.16 15.35
N PRO A 160 14.00 -2.15 15.34
CA PRO A 160 15.44 -2.36 15.36
C PRO A 160 15.86 -3.17 16.58
N ALA A 161 16.91 -3.98 16.44
CA ALA A 161 17.41 -4.84 17.51
C ALA A 161 17.73 -4.08 18.81
N GLY A 162 18.21 -2.84 18.73
CA GLY A 162 18.43 -1.98 19.88
C GLY A 162 17.18 -1.73 20.70
N LYS A 163 16.06 -1.36 20.04
CA LYS A 163 14.76 -1.20 20.71
C LYS A 163 14.24 -2.52 21.25
N ALA A 164 14.45 -3.62 20.55
CA ALA A 164 14.06 -4.95 21.02
C ALA A 164 14.83 -5.38 22.27
N LEU A 165 16.12 -5.01 22.38
CA LEU A 165 16.93 -5.21 23.60
C LEU A 165 16.40 -4.39 24.77
N GLU A 166 16.12 -3.12 24.58
CA GLU A 166 15.58 -2.23 25.61
C GLU A 166 14.28 -2.75 26.23
N HIS A 167 13.48 -3.44 25.44
CA HIS A 167 12.21 -4.04 25.87
C HIS A 167 12.30 -5.52 26.27
N GLY A 168 13.49 -6.13 26.30
CA GLY A 168 13.67 -7.52 26.73
C GLY A 168 13.26 -8.60 25.72
N LEU A 169 13.00 -8.22 24.46
CA LEU A 169 12.71 -9.14 23.35
C LEU A 169 13.98 -9.78 22.76
N VAL A 170 15.14 -9.16 22.99
CA VAL A 170 16.48 -9.65 22.67
C VAL A 170 17.32 -9.54 23.92
N ASP A 171 18.20 -10.52 24.17
CA ASP A 171 19.02 -10.60 25.40
C ASP A 171 20.41 -9.95 25.21
N ALA A 172 20.94 -9.92 23.99
CA ALA A 172 22.25 -9.35 23.67
C ALA A 172 22.33 -8.85 22.21
N LEU A 173 23.25 -7.92 21.96
CA LEU A 173 23.57 -7.44 20.60
C LEU A 173 25.01 -7.83 20.23
N SER A 174 25.20 -8.10 18.93
CA SER A 174 26.53 -8.31 18.32
C SER A 174 26.86 -7.17 17.35
N ASP A 175 28.15 -6.82 17.29
CA ASP A 175 28.70 -5.83 16.35
C ASP A 175 28.94 -6.43 14.94
N THR A 176 28.85 -7.76 14.81
CA THR A 176 29.09 -8.46 13.55
C THR A 176 27.82 -9.19 13.06
N ASN A 177 27.78 -9.47 11.75
CA ASN A 177 26.73 -10.24 11.11
C ASN A 177 27.07 -11.74 10.98
N ASP A 178 28.25 -12.18 11.47
CA ASP A 178 28.55 -13.62 11.59
C ASP A 178 27.81 -14.22 12.80
N MET A 179 26.51 -14.27 12.67
CA MET A 179 25.65 -14.71 13.77
C MET A 179 25.77 -16.20 14.08
N ARG A 180 26.38 -17.00 13.19
CA ARG A 180 26.74 -18.39 13.53
C ARG A 180 27.84 -18.40 14.60
N ALA A 181 28.94 -17.70 14.38
CA ALA A 181 30.04 -17.63 15.33
C ALA A 181 29.65 -16.95 16.65
N GLU A 182 28.94 -15.82 16.55
CA GLU A 182 28.43 -15.05 17.69
C GLU A 182 27.44 -15.88 18.55
N GLY A 183 26.50 -16.59 17.91
CA GLY A 183 25.56 -17.47 18.59
C GLY A 183 26.26 -18.58 19.35
N VAL A 184 27.28 -19.20 18.74
CA VAL A 184 28.11 -20.25 19.40
C VAL A 184 28.88 -19.65 20.58
N ALA A 185 29.52 -18.50 20.43
CA ALA A 185 30.23 -17.81 21.49
C ALA A 185 29.29 -17.45 22.65
N TYR A 186 28.10 -16.93 22.34
CA TYR A 186 27.08 -16.59 23.34
C TYR A 186 26.55 -17.83 24.06
N ALA A 187 26.31 -18.94 23.36
CA ALA A 187 25.89 -20.18 23.96
C ALA A 187 26.97 -20.76 24.92
N LYS A 188 28.25 -20.68 24.52
CA LYS A 188 29.38 -21.07 25.40
C LYS A 188 29.46 -20.19 26.65
N ALA A 189 29.24 -18.87 26.52
CA ALA A 189 29.19 -17.94 27.65
C ALA A 189 28.05 -18.28 28.62
N LEU A 190 26.84 -18.53 28.10
CA LEU A 190 25.68 -18.96 28.90
C LEU A 190 25.99 -20.24 29.72
N LEU A 191 26.62 -21.23 29.10
CA LEU A 191 27.00 -22.47 29.78
C LEU A 191 28.06 -22.22 30.84
N ALA A 192 29.06 -21.38 30.60
CA ALA A 192 30.08 -20.98 31.55
C ALA A 192 29.50 -20.25 32.78
N ASP A 193 28.46 -19.44 32.55
CA ASP A 193 27.71 -18.75 33.60
C ASP A 193 26.69 -19.66 34.34
N GLY A 194 26.65 -20.95 34.02
CA GLY A 194 25.71 -21.91 34.60
C GLY A 194 24.24 -21.65 34.23
N LYS A 195 23.98 -20.97 33.14
CA LYS A 195 22.61 -20.70 32.66
C LYS A 195 21.98 -21.97 32.08
N CYS A 196 20.73 -22.23 32.47
CA CYS A 196 19.94 -23.37 32.03
C CYS A 196 18.90 -22.94 30.97
N ALA A 197 18.12 -23.91 30.47
CA ALA A 197 16.93 -23.64 29.69
C ALA A 197 15.99 -22.66 30.42
N ARG A 198 15.43 -21.73 29.69
CA ARG A 198 14.53 -20.65 30.19
C ARG A 198 13.24 -20.63 29.36
N PRO A 199 12.38 -21.64 29.45
CA PRO A 199 11.16 -21.69 28.69
C PRO A 199 10.19 -20.58 29.14
N THR A 200 9.54 -19.90 28.18
CA THR A 200 8.54 -18.86 28.47
C THR A 200 7.36 -19.42 29.29
N ALA A 201 7.06 -20.73 29.15
CA ALA A 201 6.07 -21.44 29.94
C ALA A 201 6.34 -21.41 31.44
N ALA A 202 7.59 -21.31 31.89
CA ALA A 202 7.98 -21.22 33.29
C ALA A 202 7.95 -19.76 33.83
N MET A 203 7.74 -18.77 32.99
CA MET A 203 7.64 -17.38 33.40
C MET A 203 6.29 -17.09 34.05
N PRO A 204 6.22 -16.13 34.99
CA PRO A 204 4.95 -15.68 35.54
C PRO A 204 4.03 -15.12 34.46
N ARG A 205 2.73 -15.21 34.71
CA ARG A 205 1.74 -14.49 33.85
C ARG A 205 2.00 -13.00 33.92
N PRO A 206 1.92 -12.28 32.79
CA PRO A 206 2.04 -10.84 32.81
C PRO A 206 0.87 -10.21 33.59
N GLU A 207 1.14 -9.10 34.26
CA GLU A 207 0.10 -8.37 34.99
C GLU A 207 -0.95 -7.80 34.02
N PHE A 208 -2.22 -7.87 34.45
CA PHE A 208 -3.32 -7.26 33.72
C PHE A 208 -3.37 -5.76 33.98
N ASP A 209 -3.29 -4.95 32.91
CA ASP A 209 -3.40 -3.49 32.96
C ASP A 209 -4.66 -3.03 32.20
N ALA A 210 -5.74 -2.84 32.96
CA ALA A 210 -7.05 -2.46 32.40
C ALA A 210 -7.01 -1.13 31.61
N GLU A 211 -6.20 -0.17 32.05
CA GLU A 211 -6.07 1.14 31.40
C GLU A 211 -5.31 1.01 30.07
N ALA A 212 -4.23 0.26 30.04
CA ALA A 212 -3.48 -0.02 28.81
C ALA A 212 -4.33 -0.73 27.77
N PHE A 213 -5.10 -1.76 28.15
CA PHE A 213 -6.01 -2.47 27.25
C PHE A 213 -7.13 -1.55 26.72
N LYS A 214 -7.73 -0.74 27.61
CA LYS A 214 -8.76 0.23 27.21
C LYS A 214 -8.18 1.25 26.21
N ALA A 215 -7.03 1.84 26.52
CA ALA A 215 -6.39 2.81 25.64
C ALA A 215 -6.04 2.22 24.26
N ALA A 216 -5.53 0.96 24.23
CA ALA A 216 -5.23 0.27 22.98
C ALA A 216 -6.51 0.01 22.16
N ARG A 217 -7.59 -0.45 22.78
CA ARG A 217 -8.88 -0.66 22.09
C ARG A 217 -9.43 0.64 21.54
N ASP A 218 -9.45 1.72 22.33
CA ASP A 218 -9.95 3.04 21.91
C ASP A 218 -9.12 3.60 20.74
N LEU A 219 -7.80 3.39 20.76
CA LEU A 219 -6.90 3.79 19.68
C LEU A 219 -7.20 3.03 18.39
N TRP A 220 -7.29 1.70 18.48
CA TRP A 220 -7.43 0.84 17.31
C TRP A 220 -8.86 0.80 16.79
N ALA A 221 -9.89 1.02 17.61
CA ALA A 221 -11.25 1.24 17.13
C ALA A 221 -11.33 2.42 16.14
N LYS A 222 -10.53 3.47 16.37
CA LYS A 222 -10.44 4.63 15.47
C LYS A 222 -9.53 4.39 14.27
N LYS A 223 -8.35 3.74 14.48
CA LYS A 223 -7.33 3.57 13.44
C LYS A 223 -7.59 2.41 12.49
N ALA A 224 -8.21 1.34 12.96
CA ALA A 224 -8.42 0.13 12.17
C ALA A 224 -9.48 0.31 11.07
N LYS A 225 -10.37 1.31 11.17
CA LYS A 225 -11.38 1.63 10.15
C LYS A 225 -12.15 0.38 9.67
N GLY A 226 -12.66 -0.42 10.61
CA GLY A 226 -13.39 -1.65 10.31
C GLY A 226 -12.52 -2.90 10.11
N GLN A 227 -11.20 -2.82 10.17
CA GLN A 227 -10.34 -4.01 10.21
C GLN A 227 -10.41 -4.65 11.60
N VAL A 228 -10.52 -5.99 11.63
CA VAL A 228 -10.74 -6.74 12.88
C VAL A 228 -9.44 -7.27 13.49
N ALA A 229 -8.37 -7.43 12.69
CA ALA A 229 -7.14 -8.09 13.13
C ALA A 229 -6.46 -7.40 14.31
N GLN A 230 -6.46 -6.08 14.36
CA GLN A 230 -5.84 -5.30 15.41
C GLN A 230 -6.54 -5.49 16.76
N LEU A 231 -7.87 -5.47 16.76
CA LEU A 231 -8.66 -5.69 17.98
C LEU A 231 -8.58 -7.14 18.44
N THR A 232 -8.63 -8.10 17.51
CA THR A 232 -8.43 -9.53 17.82
C THR A 232 -7.04 -9.80 18.39
N ALA A 233 -5.99 -9.09 17.93
CA ALA A 233 -4.66 -9.19 18.51
C ALA A 233 -4.62 -8.67 19.94
N ILE A 234 -5.34 -7.58 20.27
CA ILE A 234 -5.46 -7.08 21.63
C ILE A 234 -6.17 -8.11 22.53
N ASP A 235 -7.23 -8.73 22.03
CA ASP A 235 -7.96 -9.77 22.78
C ASP A 235 -7.06 -11.00 23.03
N ALA A 236 -6.26 -11.41 22.05
CA ALA A 236 -5.30 -12.49 22.21
C ALA A 236 -4.18 -12.17 23.23
N ILE A 237 -3.72 -10.89 23.27
CA ILE A 237 -2.74 -10.44 24.26
C ILE A 237 -3.36 -10.47 25.68
N GLU A 238 -4.62 -10.09 25.82
CA GLU A 238 -5.32 -10.10 27.10
C GLU A 238 -5.40 -11.53 27.68
N VAL A 239 -5.64 -12.54 26.83
CA VAL A 239 -5.63 -13.96 27.23
C VAL A 239 -4.32 -14.35 27.92
N ALA A 240 -3.18 -13.80 27.53
CA ALA A 240 -1.89 -14.08 28.14
C ALA A 240 -1.82 -13.67 29.62
N THR A 241 -2.63 -12.71 30.06
CA THR A 241 -2.71 -12.28 31.47
C THR A 241 -3.63 -13.17 32.30
N GLN A 242 -4.50 -13.94 31.66
CA GLN A 242 -5.56 -14.72 32.31
C GLN A 242 -5.27 -16.22 32.39
N THR A 243 -4.46 -16.74 31.45
CA THR A 243 -4.23 -18.18 31.30
C THR A 243 -2.73 -18.51 31.40
N ASP A 244 -2.41 -19.80 31.61
CA ASP A 244 -1.05 -20.30 31.38
C ASP A 244 -0.70 -20.26 29.86
N LEU A 245 0.58 -20.57 29.54
CA LEU A 245 1.04 -20.49 28.15
C LEU A 245 0.30 -21.50 27.23
N ALA A 246 0.05 -22.71 27.72
CA ALA A 246 -0.52 -23.79 26.90
C ALA A 246 -1.98 -23.47 26.50
N ASP A 247 -2.81 -22.99 27.41
CA ASP A 247 -4.18 -22.57 27.14
C ASP A 247 -4.22 -21.27 26.32
N GLY A 248 -3.29 -20.34 26.58
CA GLY A 248 -3.12 -19.13 25.79
C GLY A 248 -2.78 -19.43 24.32
N LEU A 249 -1.85 -20.34 24.06
CA LEU A 249 -1.49 -20.77 22.71
C LEU A 249 -2.66 -21.42 21.97
N LYS A 250 -3.47 -22.20 22.67
CA LYS A 250 -4.70 -22.79 22.11
C LYS A 250 -5.71 -21.71 21.71
N THR A 251 -5.96 -20.76 22.61
CA THR A 251 -6.89 -19.65 22.34
C THR A 251 -6.39 -18.75 21.21
N GLU A 252 -5.10 -18.41 21.18
CA GLU A 252 -4.49 -17.69 20.05
C GLU A 252 -4.72 -18.42 18.72
N ARG A 253 -4.49 -19.76 18.72
CA ARG A 253 -4.71 -20.56 17.53
C ARG A 253 -6.16 -20.57 17.06
N ASP A 254 -7.11 -20.66 17.98
CA ASP A 254 -8.55 -20.61 17.67
C ASP A 254 -8.95 -19.24 17.07
N LEU A 255 -8.43 -18.14 17.63
CA LEU A 255 -8.63 -16.80 17.09
C LEU A 255 -8.01 -16.65 15.70
N PHE A 256 -6.77 -17.12 15.51
CA PHE A 256 -6.09 -17.12 14.23
C PHE A 256 -6.89 -17.89 13.16
N MET A 257 -7.39 -19.09 13.49
CA MET A 257 -8.16 -19.93 12.56
C MET A 257 -9.46 -19.24 12.12
N LYS A 258 -10.14 -18.52 13.03
CA LYS A 258 -11.36 -17.74 12.67
C LYS A 258 -11.06 -16.62 11.65
N MET A 259 -9.82 -16.15 11.58
CA MET A 259 -9.47 -15.05 10.67
C MET A 259 -9.01 -15.55 9.29
N ILE A 260 -8.61 -16.81 9.17
CA ILE A 260 -8.07 -17.36 7.90
C ILE A 260 -9.06 -17.27 6.74
N ASP A 261 -10.35 -17.45 7.00
CA ASP A 261 -11.39 -17.49 5.97
C ASP A 261 -12.15 -16.16 5.84
N THR A 262 -11.63 -15.07 6.43
CA THR A 262 -12.31 -13.78 6.36
C THR A 262 -12.06 -13.08 5.01
N PRO A 263 -13.08 -12.36 4.47
CA PRO A 263 -12.89 -11.52 3.30
C PRO A 263 -11.78 -10.45 3.47
N GLN A 264 -11.58 -9.96 4.70
CA GLN A 264 -10.53 -8.97 4.99
C GLN A 264 -9.13 -9.57 4.80
N ARG A 265 -8.91 -10.81 5.24
CA ARG A 265 -7.65 -11.51 4.97
C ARG A 265 -7.46 -11.73 3.47
N ALA A 266 -8.47 -12.21 2.76
CA ALA A 266 -8.40 -12.41 1.32
C ALA A 266 -8.04 -11.12 0.57
N GLY A 267 -8.69 -10.00 0.93
CA GLY A 267 -8.38 -8.68 0.37
C GLY A 267 -6.97 -8.20 0.67
N LEU A 268 -6.49 -8.33 1.92
CA LEU A 268 -5.14 -7.90 2.32
C LEU A 268 -4.04 -8.74 1.66
N ILE A 269 -4.26 -10.05 1.51
CA ILE A 269 -3.34 -10.94 0.80
C ILE A 269 -3.30 -10.57 -0.69
N HIS A 270 -4.46 -10.37 -1.31
CA HIS A 270 -4.53 -9.93 -2.69
C HIS A 270 -3.78 -8.61 -2.90
N ALA A 271 -4.04 -7.58 -2.07
CA ALA A 271 -3.34 -6.31 -2.14
C ALA A 271 -1.82 -6.46 -1.98
N PHE A 272 -1.39 -7.31 -1.05
CA PHE A 272 0.04 -7.58 -0.82
C PHE A 272 0.74 -8.20 -2.03
N PHE A 273 0.09 -9.15 -2.72
CA PHE A 273 0.66 -9.76 -3.91
C PHE A 273 0.55 -8.85 -5.13
N SER A 274 -0.58 -8.16 -5.29
CA SER A 274 -0.83 -7.25 -6.42
C SER A 274 0.18 -6.10 -6.44
N GLU A 275 0.51 -5.50 -5.30
CA GLU A 275 1.54 -4.47 -5.18
C GLU A 275 2.95 -4.94 -5.63
N ARG A 276 3.22 -6.25 -5.61
CA ARG A 276 4.47 -6.84 -6.10
C ARG A 276 4.39 -7.27 -7.56
N LYS A 277 3.23 -7.80 -7.96
CA LYS A 277 3.00 -8.30 -9.33
C LYS A 277 2.78 -7.16 -10.32
N VAL A 278 2.28 -6.01 -9.89
CA VAL A 278 1.97 -4.87 -10.77
C VAL A 278 3.19 -4.39 -11.57
N THR A 279 4.40 -4.56 -11.02
CA THR A 279 5.66 -4.23 -11.69
C THR A 279 6.19 -5.35 -12.60
N GLN A 280 5.57 -6.53 -12.58
CA GLN A 280 6.00 -7.68 -13.37
C GLN A 280 5.18 -7.73 -14.67
N LEU A 281 5.67 -7.05 -15.69
CA LEU A 281 5.06 -7.00 -17.00
C LEU A 281 5.80 -7.95 -17.96
N PRO A 282 5.10 -8.91 -18.59
CA PRO A 282 5.71 -9.86 -19.52
C PRO A 282 6.44 -9.18 -20.68
N GLU A 283 5.88 -8.08 -21.19
CA GLU A 283 6.43 -7.29 -22.29
C GLU A 283 7.72 -6.53 -21.95
N LEU A 284 8.01 -6.35 -20.66
CA LEU A 284 9.26 -5.72 -20.20
C LEU A 284 10.32 -6.72 -19.73
N LYS A 285 10.06 -8.03 -19.88
CA LYS A 285 11.02 -9.04 -19.46
C LYS A 285 12.29 -8.99 -20.31
N GLY A 286 13.43 -8.66 -19.67
CA GLY A 286 14.72 -8.52 -20.35
C GLY A 286 14.92 -7.19 -21.06
N VAL A 287 14.00 -6.24 -20.90
CA VAL A 287 14.16 -4.87 -21.41
C VAL A 287 14.89 -4.04 -20.36
N GLU A 288 16.06 -3.51 -20.72
CA GLU A 288 16.83 -2.63 -19.85
C GLU A 288 16.29 -1.20 -19.91
N PRO A 289 16.08 -0.53 -18.78
CA PRO A 289 15.71 0.88 -18.75
C PRO A 289 16.88 1.77 -19.22
N ARG A 290 16.58 2.95 -19.72
CA ARG A 290 17.60 3.98 -19.99
C ARG A 290 18.17 4.53 -18.69
N ASP A 291 19.36 5.09 -18.73
CA ASP A 291 20.01 5.73 -17.59
C ASP A 291 19.19 6.91 -17.04
N LEU A 292 19.19 7.06 -15.73
CA LEU A 292 18.49 8.11 -15.00
C LEU A 292 19.42 8.75 -13.97
N GLY A 293 20.32 9.62 -14.41
CA GLY A 293 21.23 10.37 -13.54
C GLY A 293 20.71 11.75 -13.17
N LYS A 294 19.90 12.38 -14.02
CA LYS A 294 19.38 13.74 -13.82
C LYS A 294 18.05 13.92 -14.56
N ILE A 295 17.05 14.52 -13.89
CA ILE A 295 15.76 14.78 -14.53
C ILE A 295 15.46 16.26 -14.67
N GLY A 296 14.61 16.59 -15.65
CA GLY A 296 14.02 17.89 -15.86
C GLY A 296 12.54 17.91 -15.42
N VAL A 297 12.06 19.05 -14.98
CA VAL A 297 10.63 19.32 -14.77
C VAL A 297 10.30 20.65 -15.42
N VAL A 298 9.33 20.65 -16.34
CA VAL A 298 8.84 21.87 -16.99
C VAL A 298 7.57 22.32 -16.29
N GLY A 299 7.61 23.50 -15.67
CA GLY A 299 6.55 24.04 -14.83
C GLY A 299 6.75 23.72 -13.35
N GLY A 300 6.97 24.72 -12.53
CA GLY A 300 7.18 24.63 -11.07
C GLY A 300 5.93 24.90 -10.24
N GLY A 301 4.75 24.70 -10.82
CA GLY A 301 3.47 24.77 -10.12
C GLY A 301 3.32 23.69 -9.04
N LEU A 302 2.07 23.46 -8.59
CA LEU A 302 1.78 22.48 -7.53
C LEU A 302 2.34 21.08 -7.85
N MET A 303 2.08 20.57 -9.07
CA MET A 303 2.51 19.24 -9.47
C MET A 303 4.03 19.20 -9.72
N GLY A 304 4.58 20.12 -10.51
CA GLY A 304 6.01 20.11 -10.82
C GLY A 304 6.91 20.31 -9.60
N SER A 305 6.56 21.22 -8.68
CA SER A 305 7.27 21.37 -7.39
C SER A 305 7.18 20.08 -6.55
N GLY A 306 6.03 19.39 -6.58
CA GLY A 306 5.84 18.11 -5.90
C GLY A 306 6.70 16.98 -6.50
N ILE A 307 6.78 16.91 -7.85
CA ILE A 307 7.60 15.93 -8.59
C ILE A 307 9.08 16.19 -8.30
N ALA A 308 9.52 17.46 -8.40
CA ALA A 308 10.90 17.85 -8.07
C ALA A 308 11.25 17.52 -6.61
N THR A 309 10.33 17.74 -5.68
CA THR A 309 10.52 17.34 -4.26
C THR A 309 10.69 15.83 -4.12
N ALA A 310 9.90 15.01 -4.86
CA ALA A 310 10.01 13.55 -4.83
C ALA A 310 11.37 13.09 -5.38
N ALA A 311 11.88 13.70 -6.44
CA ALA A 311 13.20 13.44 -7.00
C ALA A 311 14.31 13.73 -5.98
N LEU A 312 14.29 14.90 -5.37
CA LEU A 312 15.28 15.32 -4.35
C LEU A 312 15.27 14.36 -3.14
N LEU A 313 14.09 13.98 -2.63
CA LEU A 313 13.97 13.01 -1.53
C LEU A 313 14.50 11.63 -1.89
N SER A 314 14.69 11.35 -3.17
CA SER A 314 15.29 10.12 -3.71
C SER A 314 16.75 10.32 -4.17
N HIS A 315 17.36 11.45 -3.82
CA HIS A 315 18.72 11.84 -4.20
C HIS A 315 18.94 11.90 -5.72
N LEU A 316 17.89 12.16 -6.50
CA LEU A 316 17.97 12.35 -7.94
C LEU A 316 18.04 13.85 -8.24
N PRO A 317 19.13 14.35 -8.87
CA PRO A 317 19.25 15.75 -9.26
C PRO A 317 18.14 16.18 -10.21
N VAL A 318 17.60 17.39 -10.00
CA VAL A 318 16.48 17.91 -10.77
C VAL A 318 16.70 19.34 -11.22
N VAL A 319 16.37 19.62 -12.48
CA VAL A 319 16.28 20.95 -13.07
C VAL A 319 14.82 21.30 -13.25
N VAL A 320 14.36 22.37 -12.59
CA VAL A 320 13.00 22.92 -12.80
C VAL A 320 13.10 24.11 -13.71
N VAL A 321 12.34 24.11 -14.80
CA VAL A 321 12.33 25.19 -15.79
C VAL A 321 11.01 25.91 -15.75
N GLU A 322 11.07 27.25 -15.72
CA GLU A 322 9.94 28.15 -15.69
C GLU A 322 10.05 29.26 -16.76
N GLN A 323 8.92 29.94 -16.99
CA GLN A 323 8.82 30.97 -18.03
C GLN A 323 9.58 32.25 -17.69
N ASN A 324 9.77 32.55 -16.39
CA ASN A 324 10.46 33.74 -15.91
C ASN A 324 11.07 33.48 -14.52
N GLN A 325 11.95 34.42 -14.09
CA GLN A 325 12.68 34.29 -12.83
C GLN A 325 11.76 34.28 -11.59
N GLU A 326 10.70 35.07 -11.58
CA GLU A 326 9.76 35.10 -10.48
C GLU A 326 9.07 33.73 -10.26
N ALA A 327 8.66 33.06 -11.35
CA ALA A 327 8.08 31.74 -11.30
C ALA A 327 9.12 30.68 -10.84
N ALA A 328 10.37 30.81 -11.31
CA ALA A 328 11.46 29.91 -10.88
C ALA A 328 11.78 30.07 -9.36
N ASP A 329 11.80 31.28 -8.87
CA ASP A 329 12.01 31.57 -7.44
C ASP A 329 10.84 31.04 -6.58
N LYS A 330 9.61 31.19 -7.07
CA LYS A 330 8.42 30.64 -6.41
C LYS A 330 8.43 29.10 -6.39
N ALA A 331 8.87 28.45 -7.45
CA ALA A 331 9.06 27.00 -7.50
C ALA A 331 10.08 26.55 -6.46
N ARG A 332 11.26 27.21 -6.40
CA ARG A 332 12.28 26.94 -5.38
C ARG A 332 11.71 27.09 -3.95
N ALA A 333 10.98 28.17 -3.69
CA ALA A 333 10.38 28.43 -2.38
C ALA A 333 9.37 27.31 -2.00
N THR A 334 8.56 26.85 -2.94
CA THR A 334 7.59 25.75 -2.73
C THR A 334 8.30 24.43 -2.43
N ILE A 335 9.34 24.09 -3.18
CA ILE A 335 10.15 22.89 -2.95
C ILE A 335 10.82 22.95 -1.56
N THR A 336 11.42 24.10 -1.21
CA THR A 336 12.00 24.34 0.12
C THR A 336 10.98 24.13 1.23
N LYS A 337 9.76 24.66 1.08
CA LYS A 337 8.66 24.44 2.03
C LYS A 337 8.31 22.97 2.20
N ASN A 338 8.27 22.20 1.11
CA ASN A 338 7.99 20.77 1.16
C ASN A 338 9.08 20.00 1.92
N LEU A 339 10.36 20.30 1.65
CA LEU A 339 11.50 19.69 2.36
C LEU A 339 11.52 20.09 3.84
N ASN A 340 11.22 21.36 4.19
CA ASN A 340 11.06 21.79 5.58
C ASN A 340 9.98 21.00 6.32
N SER A 341 8.91 20.61 5.63
CA SER A 341 7.88 19.73 6.19
C SER A 341 8.40 18.33 6.49
N ALA A 342 9.38 17.82 5.71
CA ALA A 342 10.04 16.55 5.99
C ALA A 342 10.97 16.65 7.22
N VAL A 343 11.70 17.75 7.36
CA VAL A 343 12.53 18.05 8.55
C VAL A 343 11.67 18.09 9.81
N LYS A 344 10.57 18.85 9.79
CA LYS A 344 9.63 18.95 10.94
C LYS A 344 9.07 17.59 11.38
N ARG A 345 8.94 16.64 10.45
CA ARG A 345 8.47 15.27 10.73
C ARG A 345 9.59 14.30 11.09
N GLY A 346 10.83 14.79 11.27
CA GLY A 346 11.99 13.96 11.62
C GLY A 346 12.42 12.97 10.53
N LYS A 347 12.02 13.20 9.27
CA LYS A 347 12.39 12.33 8.14
C LYS A 347 13.74 12.64 7.54
N MET A 348 14.29 13.81 7.83
CA MET A 348 15.61 14.28 7.42
C MET A 348 16.11 15.39 8.35
N THR A 349 17.42 15.64 8.37
CA THR A 349 18.04 16.76 9.10
C THR A 349 18.03 18.04 8.26
N GLU A 350 18.25 19.19 8.90
CA GLU A 350 18.43 20.47 8.19
C GLU A 350 19.62 20.44 7.23
N GLY A 351 20.76 19.89 7.68
CA GLY A 351 21.94 19.74 6.80
C GLY A 351 21.69 18.90 5.56
N GLN A 352 20.90 17.80 5.68
CA GLN A 352 20.49 17.01 4.51
C GLN A 352 19.59 17.81 3.55
N ARG A 353 18.64 18.60 4.08
CA ARG A 353 17.82 19.51 3.27
C ARG A 353 18.68 20.49 2.50
N ASP A 354 19.64 21.15 3.18
CA ASP A 354 20.49 22.18 2.58
C ASP A 354 21.37 21.61 1.47
N GLN A 355 21.94 20.42 1.67
CA GLN A 355 22.67 19.69 0.62
C GLN A 355 21.80 19.40 -0.62
N LEU A 356 20.55 18.96 -0.42
CA LEU A 356 19.64 18.70 -1.55
C LEU A 356 19.28 19.98 -2.31
N LEU A 357 19.11 21.12 -1.61
CA LEU A 357 18.80 22.41 -2.24
C LEU A 357 20.01 23.03 -2.97
N GLU A 358 21.22 22.83 -2.46
CA GLU A 358 22.43 23.38 -3.02
C GLU A 358 22.98 22.58 -4.20
N HIS A 359 23.00 21.24 -4.08
CA HIS A 359 23.63 20.37 -5.06
C HIS A 359 22.65 19.55 -5.91
N GLY A 360 21.41 19.39 -5.44
CA GLY A 360 20.38 18.58 -6.13
C GLY A 360 19.36 19.39 -6.93
N LEU A 361 19.18 20.69 -6.64
CA LEU A 361 18.14 21.51 -7.24
C LEU A 361 18.69 22.67 -8.06
N THR A 362 18.35 22.69 -9.35
CA THR A 362 18.50 23.88 -10.21
C THR A 362 17.11 24.39 -10.58
N CYS A 363 16.86 25.71 -10.42
CA CYS A 363 15.69 26.37 -10.97
C CYS A 363 16.18 27.38 -12.02
N ALA A 364 15.70 27.28 -13.25
CA ALA A 364 16.20 28.02 -14.40
C ALA A 364 15.05 28.60 -15.23
N VAL A 365 15.39 29.55 -16.09
CA VAL A 365 14.50 30.10 -17.12
C VAL A 365 14.99 29.62 -18.48
N GLY A 366 14.06 29.11 -19.29
CA GLY A 366 14.35 28.64 -20.65
C GLY A 366 14.77 27.16 -20.73
N TYR A 367 14.42 26.53 -21.84
CA TYR A 367 14.53 25.09 -22.05
C TYR A 367 15.98 24.60 -22.19
N ASP A 368 16.94 25.46 -22.56
CA ASP A 368 18.36 25.05 -22.76
C ASP A 368 18.99 24.43 -21.51
N ALA A 369 18.46 24.75 -20.31
CA ALA A 369 18.87 24.13 -19.07
C ALA A 369 18.53 22.62 -18.98
N LEU A 370 17.75 22.09 -19.91
CA LEU A 370 17.36 20.68 -20.00
C LEU A 370 18.21 19.87 -20.99
N SER A 371 19.25 20.48 -21.60
CA SER A 371 20.03 19.85 -22.66
C SER A 371 20.79 18.57 -22.20
N ASP A 372 21.11 18.43 -20.92
CA ASP A 372 21.86 17.32 -20.35
C ASP A 372 21.03 16.34 -19.50
N VAL A 373 19.71 16.56 -19.38
CA VAL A 373 18.85 15.66 -18.60
C VAL A 373 18.57 14.35 -19.34
N ASP A 374 18.32 13.28 -18.58
CA ASP A 374 18.01 11.96 -19.12
C ASP A 374 16.51 11.78 -19.36
N LEU A 375 15.69 12.50 -18.59
CA LEU A 375 14.24 12.48 -18.68
C LEU A 375 13.70 13.84 -18.27
N ALA A 376 12.73 14.39 -19.02
CA ALA A 376 12.01 15.61 -18.64
C ALA A 376 10.53 15.32 -18.47
N ILE A 377 9.91 15.85 -17.37
CA ILE A 377 8.49 15.72 -17.07
C ILE A 377 7.82 17.08 -17.23
N GLU A 378 6.93 17.18 -18.21
CA GLU A 378 6.10 18.35 -18.39
C GLU A 378 4.93 18.34 -17.39
N ALA A 379 4.76 19.44 -16.65
CA ALA A 379 3.73 19.67 -15.64
C ALA A 379 3.16 21.11 -15.74
N VAL A 380 2.95 21.60 -16.98
CA VAL A 380 2.37 22.91 -17.27
C VAL A 380 0.84 22.84 -17.33
N PHE A 381 0.21 23.92 -17.81
CA PHE A 381 -1.25 24.01 -17.93
C PHE A 381 -1.83 22.92 -18.83
N GLU A 382 -3.01 22.39 -18.47
CA GLU A 382 -3.67 21.25 -19.12
C GLU A 382 -4.38 21.70 -20.42
N ASP A 383 -3.58 22.03 -21.43
CA ASP A 383 -4.02 22.42 -22.77
C ASP A 383 -3.14 21.74 -23.82
N ILE A 384 -3.76 21.13 -24.82
CA ILE A 384 -3.06 20.33 -25.84
C ILE A 384 -2.10 21.17 -26.69
N GLY A 385 -2.47 22.41 -27.01
CA GLY A 385 -1.62 23.31 -27.79
C GLY A 385 -0.38 23.75 -27.02
N VAL A 386 -0.56 24.08 -25.74
CA VAL A 386 0.54 24.41 -24.84
C VAL A 386 1.50 23.23 -24.70
N LYS A 387 0.98 22.01 -24.45
CA LYS A 387 1.81 20.82 -24.31
C LYS A 387 2.58 20.47 -25.58
N LYS A 388 1.94 20.54 -26.76
CA LYS A 388 2.64 20.36 -28.04
C LYS A 388 3.78 21.36 -28.24
N SER A 389 3.58 22.63 -27.85
CA SER A 389 4.63 23.65 -27.91
C SER A 389 5.80 23.33 -26.98
N VAL A 390 5.52 22.87 -25.76
CA VAL A 390 6.54 22.41 -24.81
C VAL A 390 7.30 21.21 -25.36
N PHE A 391 6.60 20.22 -25.92
CA PHE A 391 7.23 19.02 -26.46
C PHE A 391 8.10 19.31 -27.69
N ALA A 392 7.73 20.25 -28.53
CA ALA A 392 8.57 20.72 -29.63
C ALA A 392 9.88 21.35 -29.11
N GLU A 393 9.84 22.12 -28.03
CA GLU A 393 11.05 22.66 -27.39
C GLU A 393 11.90 21.58 -26.72
N LEU A 394 11.27 20.62 -26.03
CA LEU A 394 11.99 19.46 -25.44
C LEU A 394 12.70 18.64 -26.52
N ASP A 395 12.01 18.37 -27.63
CA ASP A 395 12.58 17.64 -28.77
C ASP A 395 13.79 18.36 -29.38
N ARG A 396 13.75 19.70 -29.40
CA ARG A 396 14.84 20.54 -29.91
C ARG A 396 16.06 20.55 -29.00
N VAL A 397 15.86 20.62 -27.66
CA VAL A 397 16.97 20.90 -26.71
C VAL A 397 17.55 19.67 -26.05
N MET A 398 16.73 18.64 -25.82
CA MET A 398 17.17 17.46 -25.09
C MET A 398 18.07 16.57 -25.95
N LYS A 399 19.07 15.99 -25.31
CA LYS A 399 19.99 15.04 -25.97
C LYS A 399 19.24 13.85 -26.59
N PRO A 400 19.75 13.25 -27.67
CA PRO A 400 19.21 12.03 -28.24
C PRO A 400 19.10 10.92 -27.18
N GLY A 401 17.99 10.17 -27.20
CA GLY A 401 17.72 9.11 -26.24
C GLY A 401 17.20 9.56 -24.88
N ALA A 402 17.08 10.85 -24.61
CA ALA A 402 16.41 11.33 -23.40
C ALA A 402 14.89 11.18 -23.53
N VAL A 403 14.22 10.79 -22.43
CA VAL A 403 12.79 10.53 -22.38
C VAL A 403 12.02 11.83 -22.18
N MET A 404 10.98 12.05 -22.98
CA MET A 404 10.02 13.15 -22.84
C MET A 404 8.74 12.64 -22.21
N ALA A 405 8.38 13.13 -21.02
CA ALA A 405 7.22 12.68 -20.29
C ALA A 405 6.23 13.83 -20.07
N THR A 406 4.93 13.52 -20.10
CA THR A 406 3.86 14.45 -19.72
C THR A 406 3.16 13.97 -18.45
N ASN A 407 2.82 14.92 -17.56
CA ASN A 407 2.00 14.64 -16.35
C ASN A 407 0.52 14.97 -16.62
N THR A 408 0.05 14.95 -17.87
CA THR A 408 -1.37 15.15 -18.17
C THR A 408 -2.26 14.15 -17.45
N SER A 409 -3.48 14.57 -17.11
CA SER A 409 -4.49 13.71 -16.48
C SER A 409 -5.55 13.20 -17.46
N TYR A 410 -5.68 13.83 -18.64
CA TYR A 410 -6.82 13.58 -19.53
C TYR A 410 -6.46 13.64 -21.02
N LEU A 411 -5.39 14.37 -21.41
CA LEU A 411 -5.08 14.62 -22.80
C LEU A 411 -4.50 13.38 -23.50
N ASP A 412 -4.75 13.26 -24.80
CA ASP A 412 -4.24 12.16 -25.60
C ASP A 412 -2.72 12.28 -25.79
N ILE A 413 -1.99 11.33 -25.21
CA ILE A 413 -0.53 11.29 -25.27
C ILE A 413 -0.06 10.94 -26.69
N ASN A 414 -0.84 10.20 -27.49
CA ASN A 414 -0.50 9.92 -28.88
C ASN A 414 -0.43 11.23 -29.69
N GLU A 415 -1.38 12.14 -29.43
CA GLU A 415 -1.41 13.46 -30.09
C GLU A 415 -0.23 14.35 -29.67
N ILE A 416 0.19 14.27 -28.40
CA ILE A 416 1.39 14.96 -27.91
C ILE A 416 2.65 14.36 -28.56
N ALA A 417 2.78 13.04 -28.56
CA ALA A 417 3.92 12.32 -29.14
C ALA A 417 4.09 12.62 -30.64
N ALA A 418 2.99 12.65 -31.38
CA ALA A 418 3.00 12.96 -32.81
C ALA A 418 3.50 14.39 -33.14
N SER A 419 3.60 15.29 -32.15
CA SER A 419 4.15 16.65 -32.34
C SER A 419 5.68 16.69 -32.27
N THR A 420 6.35 15.59 -31.97
CA THR A 420 7.81 15.46 -31.87
C THR A 420 8.40 14.67 -33.03
N SER A 421 9.69 14.83 -33.27
CA SER A 421 10.44 14.04 -34.28
C SER A 421 10.74 12.61 -33.82
N ARG A 422 10.55 12.30 -32.51
CA ARG A 422 10.86 11.01 -31.88
C ARG A 422 9.73 10.56 -30.93
N PRO A 423 8.55 10.27 -31.47
CA PRO A 423 7.38 9.88 -30.68
C PRO A 423 7.60 8.63 -29.83
N PHE A 424 8.56 7.77 -30.21
CA PHE A 424 8.94 6.59 -29.44
C PHE A 424 9.65 6.90 -28.11
N ASP A 425 10.15 8.13 -27.91
CA ASP A 425 10.76 8.61 -26.67
C ASP A 425 9.73 9.29 -25.74
N VAL A 426 8.44 9.31 -26.12
CA VAL A 426 7.38 9.99 -25.39
C VAL A 426 6.58 9.01 -24.54
N ILE A 427 6.26 9.40 -23.29
CA ILE A 427 5.48 8.61 -22.32
C ILE A 427 4.64 9.51 -21.41
N GLY A 428 3.53 8.98 -20.88
CA GLY A 428 2.80 9.62 -19.80
C GLY A 428 3.32 9.16 -18.43
N LEU A 429 3.54 10.12 -17.54
CA LEU A 429 3.89 9.87 -16.14
C LEU A 429 2.90 10.65 -15.27
N HIS A 430 1.73 10.05 -15.03
CA HIS A 430 0.64 10.70 -14.31
C HIS A 430 0.83 10.55 -12.79
N PHE A 431 1.32 11.62 -12.16
CA PHE A 431 1.47 11.73 -10.71
C PHE A 431 0.18 12.26 -10.07
N PHE A 432 0.01 11.95 -8.80
CA PHE A 432 -1.16 12.37 -8.00
C PHE A 432 -0.77 13.40 -6.94
N SER A 433 -1.63 14.38 -6.72
CA SER A 433 -1.37 15.47 -5.75
C SER A 433 -1.61 15.03 -4.30
N PRO A 434 -0.68 15.34 -3.38
CA PRO A 434 0.65 15.95 -3.54
C PRO A 434 1.68 14.94 -4.06
N ALA A 435 2.39 15.26 -5.17
CA ALA A 435 3.20 14.29 -5.90
C ALA A 435 4.33 13.65 -5.07
N HIS A 436 4.90 14.34 -4.08
CA HIS A 436 5.91 13.80 -3.17
C HIS A 436 5.35 12.89 -2.05
N ILE A 437 4.02 12.83 -1.88
CA ILE A 437 3.34 12.03 -0.84
C ILE A 437 2.62 10.83 -1.44
N MET A 438 1.81 11.06 -2.47
CA MET A 438 0.97 10.04 -3.09
C MET A 438 1.82 8.92 -3.69
N LYS A 439 1.38 7.68 -3.48
CA LYS A 439 2.15 6.48 -3.87
C LYS A 439 1.99 6.13 -5.35
N LEU A 440 0.80 6.29 -5.90
CA LEU A 440 0.49 5.90 -7.26
C LEU A 440 1.27 6.73 -8.28
N LEU A 441 1.74 6.07 -9.34
CA LEU A 441 2.22 6.65 -10.58
C LEU A 441 1.69 5.81 -11.73
N GLU A 442 0.76 6.35 -12.52
CA GLU A 442 0.32 5.71 -13.75
C GLU A 442 1.36 5.95 -14.85
N ILE A 443 1.89 4.86 -15.39
CA ILE A 443 2.82 4.84 -16.53
C ILE A 443 1.97 4.65 -17.77
N VAL A 444 1.66 5.75 -18.46
CA VAL A 444 0.73 5.74 -19.59
C VAL A 444 1.50 5.56 -20.89
N VAL A 445 1.30 4.41 -21.51
CA VAL A 445 2.04 3.97 -22.69
C VAL A 445 1.25 4.35 -23.94
N ALA A 446 1.80 5.26 -24.74
CA ALA A 446 1.25 5.63 -26.04
C ALA A 446 1.59 4.58 -27.11
N ASP A 447 0.90 4.61 -28.25
CA ASP A 447 1.00 3.59 -29.29
C ASP A 447 2.42 3.40 -29.86
N GLN A 448 3.22 4.46 -29.88
CA GLN A 448 4.59 4.44 -30.39
C GLN A 448 5.66 4.39 -29.29
N THR A 449 5.28 4.47 -28.01
CA THR A 449 6.25 4.47 -26.90
C THR A 449 7.11 3.20 -26.93
N ALA A 450 8.44 3.36 -26.94
CA ALA A 450 9.37 2.25 -26.96
C ALA A 450 9.36 1.48 -25.62
N ALA A 451 9.69 0.18 -25.69
CA ALA A 451 9.66 -0.69 -24.51
C ALA A 451 10.69 -0.25 -23.44
N ASP A 452 11.89 0.21 -23.84
CA ASP A 452 12.91 0.73 -22.94
C ASP A 452 12.49 2.05 -22.28
N VAL A 453 11.70 2.89 -22.95
CA VAL A 453 11.09 4.10 -22.38
C VAL A 453 10.05 3.73 -21.32
N THR A 454 9.23 2.71 -21.59
CA THR A 454 8.29 2.17 -20.59
C THR A 454 9.05 1.62 -19.38
N ALA A 455 10.10 0.81 -19.61
CA ALA A 455 10.97 0.28 -18.54
C ALA A 455 11.61 1.41 -17.72
N THR A 456 11.99 2.52 -18.37
CA THR A 456 12.54 3.73 -17.71
C THR A 456 11.51 4.39 -16.80
N GLY A 457 10.24 4.47 -17.21
CA GLY A 457 9.14 4.95 -16.37
C GLY A 457 8.99 4.11 -15.08
N PHE A 458 9.05 2.78 -15.20
CA PHE A 458 9.04 1.86 -14.05
C PHE A 458 10.29 2.00 -13.17
N ALA A 459 11.47 2.18 -13.76
CA ALA A 459 12.70 2.43 -13.02
C ALA A 459 12.63 3.74 -12.24
N LEU A 460 12.15 4.83 -12.85
CA LEU A 460 11.90 6.11 -12.18
C LEU A 460 10.93 5.95 -11.00
N ALA A 461 9.81 5.27 -11.22
CA ALA A 461 8.84 5.01 -10.15
C ALA A 461 9.47 4.29 -8.95
N LYS A 462 10.30 3.29 -9.21
CA LYS A 462 11.06 2.57 -8.17
C LYS A 462 12.03 3.48 -7.42
N LEU A 463 12.78 4.33 -8.13
CA LEU A 463 13.68 5.33 -7.53
C LEU A 463 12.89 6.30 -6.64
N LEU A 464 11.76 6.81 -7.11
CA LEU A 464 10.89 7.73 -6.38
C LEU A 464 10.03 7.04 -5.30
N ARG A 465 10.19 5.73 -5.07
CA ARG A 465 9.42 4.91 -4.12
C ARG A 465 7.91 5.00 -4.36
N LYS A 466 7.53 5.05 -5.64
CA LYS A 466 6.14 5.03 -6.11
C LYS A 466 5.70 3.61 -6.43
N THR A 467 4.40 3.43 -6.50
CA THR A 467 3.75 2.20 -7.00
C THR A 467 3.37 2.46 -8.45
N PRO A 468 4.12 1.95 -9.43
CA PRO A 468 3.80 2.15 -10.84
C PRO A 468 2.69 1.22 -11.27
N VAL A 469 1.80 1.72 -12.11
CA VAL A 469 0.79 0.92 -12.82
C VAL A 469 0.83 1.28 -14.29
N ARG A 470 0.92 0.29 -15.19
CA ARG A 470 0.82 0.51 -16.63
C ARG A 470 -0.62 0.85 -17.00
N ALA A 471 -0.80 1.91 -17.77
CA ALA A 471 -2.09 2.29 -18.35
C ALA A 471 -1.97 2.50 -19.87
N GLY A 472 -3.03 2.24 -20.60
CA GLY A 472 -3.23 2.69 -21.97
C GLY A 472 -3.73 4.13 -22.02
N VAL A 473 -3.81 4.70 -23.22
CA VAL A 473 -4.29 6.07 -23.46
C VAL A 473 -5.81 6.11 -23.55
N CYS A 474 -6.45 6.85 -22.66
CA CYS A 474 -7.87 7.25 -22.76
C CYS A 474 -8.12 8.46 -21.87
N ASP A 475 -9.31 9.10 -21.95
CA ASP A 475 -9.69 10.21 -21.07
C ASP A 475 -9.72 9.74 -19.61
N GLY A 476 -8.77 10.21 -18.79
CA GLY A 476 -8.64 9.90 -17.36
C GLY A 476 -7.94 8.57 -17.03
N PHE A 477 -7.37 7.90 -18.03
CA PHE A 477 -6.61 6.65 -17.89
C PHE A 477 -7.37 5.58 -17.08
N ILE A 478 -6.74 4.90 -16.13
CA ILE A 478 -7.44 3.93 -15.27
C ILE A 478 -8.19 4.67 -14.15
N GLY A 479 -7.46 5.45 -13.37
CA GLY A 479 -7.96 5.92 -12.10
C GLY A 479 -9.01 7.03 -12.20
N ASN A 480 -8.75 8.09 -12.98
CA ASN A 480 -9.70 9.18 -13.15
C ASN A 480 -10.95 8.78 -13.95
N ARG A 481 -10.83 7.83 -14.89
CA ARG A 481 -11.97 7.27 -15.62
C ARG A 481 -12.93 6.57 -14.65
N ILE A 482 -12.41 5.70 -13.78
CA ILE A 482 -13.21 5.01 -12.77
C ILE A 482 -13.75 6.01 -11.73
N LEU A 483 -12.93 6.98 -11.26
CA LEU A 483 -13.33 8.05 -10.34
C LEU A 483 -14.56 8.81 -10.87
N SER A 484 -14.55 9.21 -12.14
CA SER A 484 -15.67 9.96 -12.70
C SER A 484 -16.97 9.16 -12.67
N THR A 485 -16.91 7.83 -12.88
CA THR A 485 -18.08 6.96 -12.90
C THR A 485 -18.67 6.73 -11.51
N PHE A 486 -17.86 6.39 -10.51
CA PHE A 486 -18.42 6.19 -9.17
C PHE A 486 -18.88 7.50 -8.52
N ARG A 487 -18.30 8.63 -8.88
CA ARG A 487 -18.78 9.94 -8.50
C ARG A 487 -20.13 10.26 -9.14
N ALA A 488 -20.29 9.97 -10.43
CA ALA A 488 -21.56 10.10 -11.12
C ALA A 488 -22.65 9.19 -10.53
N ALA A 489 -22.28 8.00 -10.00
CA ALA A 489 -23.20 7.15 -9.25
C ALA A 489 -23.66 7.81 -7.92
N ALA A 490 -22.74 8.48 -7.20
CA ALA A 490 -23.08 9.24 -6.00
C ALA A 490 -24.04 10.39 -6.31
N ASP A 491 -23.78 11.17 -7.36
CA ASP A 491 -24.63 12.28 -7.79
C ASP A 491 -26.06 11.78 -8.18
N ARG A 492 -26.17 10.61 -8.84
CA ARG A 492 -27.45 9.98 -9.13
C ARG A 492 -28.24 9.60 -7.88
N MET A 493 -27.56 9.05 -6.87
CA MET A 493 -28.20 8.72 -5.58
C MET A 493 -28.66 9.99 -4.85
N VAL A 494 -27.86 11.06 -4.89
CA VAL A 494 -28.23 12.35 -4.32
C VAL A 494 -29.44 12.93 -5.06
N LEU A 495 -29.44 12.96 -6.38
CA LEU A 495 -30.60 13.43 -7.13
C LEU A 495 -31.85 12.60 -6.80
N ALA A 496 -31.72 11.27 -6.67
CA ALA A 496 -32.81 10.37 -6.40
C ALA A 496 -33.34 10.39 -4.96
N GLY A 497 -32.64 11.02 -3.99
CA GLY A 497 -33.20 11.17 -2.62
C GLY A 497 -32.20 11.08 -1.47
N ALA A 498 -31.01 10.52 -1.64
CA ALA A 498 -29.99 10.51 -0.60
C ALA A 498 -29.44 11.93 -0.30
N SER A 499 -28.98 12.20 0.93
CA SER A 499 -28.20 13.41 1.16
C SER A 499 -26.71 13.15 0.87
N PRO A 500 -25.91 14.19 0.48
CA PRO A 500 -24.46 14.04 0.32
C PRO A 500 -23.78 13.51 1.58
N TYR A 501 -24.30 13.86 2.74
CA TYR A 501 -23.76 13.48 4.04
C TYR A 501 -24.01 12.02 4.37
N GLN A 502 -25.20 11.48 3.98
CA GLN A 502 -25.53 10.07 4.08
C GLN A 502 -24.61 9.24 3.18
N VAL A 503 -24.42 9.66 1.93
CA VAL A 503 -23.52 8.99 0.99
C VAL A 503 -22.09 8.96 1.57
N ASP A 504 -21.60 10.10 2.04
CA ASP A 504 -20.27 10.19 2.64
C ASP A 504 -20.13 9.30 3.89
N ALA A 505 -21.16 9.22 4.73
CA ALA A 505 -21.17 8.36 5.92
C ALA A 505 -21.11 6.88 5.53
N ALA A 506 -21.98 6.44 4.62
CA ALA A 506 -22.03 5.06 4.14
C ALA A 506 -20.71 4.61 3.50
N ILE A 507 -20.05 5.50 2.73
CA ILE A 507 -18.77 5.20 2.09
C ILE A 507 -17.62 5.16 3.10
N ARG A 508 -17.64 6.01 4.15
CA ARG A 508 -16.66 5.89 5.25
C ARG A 508 -16.86 4.60 6.04
N ASP A 509 -18.10 4.17 6.28
CA ASP A 509 -18.38 2.91 6.97
C ASP A 509 -17.96 1.69 6.14
N PHE A 510 -17.97 1.80 4.82
CA PHE A 510 -17.35 0.80 3.95
C PHE A 510 -15.84 0.68 4.16
N GLY A 511 -15.17 1.75 4.64
CA GLY A 511 -13.74 1.78 4.98
C GLY A 511 -12.92 2.85 4.28
N PHE A 512 -13.51 3.68 3.41
CA PHE A 512 -12.82 4.83 2.84
C PHE A 512 -12.48 5.87 3.92
N ALA A 513 -11.40 6.60 3.70
CA ALA A 513 -11.00 7.66 4.64
C ALA A 513 -11.96 8.86 4.63
N MET A 514 -12.55 9.14 3.46
CA MET A 514 -13.49 10.23 3.19
C MET A 514 -14.52 9.76 2.18
N GLY A 515 -15.73 10.30 2.26
CA GLY A 515 -16.73 10.10 1.22
C GLY A 515 -16.52 11.03 0.03
N PRO A 516 -17.26 10.81 -1.09
CA PRO A 516 -17.02 11.51 -2.36
C PRO A 516 -17.19 13.03 -2.28
N TYR A 517 -18.10 13.54 -1.44
CA TYR A 517 -18.35 14.98 -1.30
C TYR A 517 -17.28 15.65 -0.41
N GLN A 518 -16.77 14.94 0.61
CA GLN A 518 -15.61 15.39 1.36
C GLN A 518 -14.35 15.45 0.49
N VAL A 519 -14.16 14.48 -0.41
CA VAL A 519 -13.06 14.50 -1.39
C VAL A 519 -13.23 15.66 -2.37
N ALA A 520 -14.45 15.96 -2.80
CA ALA A 520 -14.73 17.10 -3.65
C ALA A 520 -14.33 18.44 -3.01
N ASP A 521 -14.69 18.63 -1.73
CA ASP A 521 -14.33 19.82 -0.97
C ASP A 521 -12.82 19.93 -0.71
N LEU A 522 -12.14 18.79 -0.53
CA LEU A 522 -10.69 18.75 -0.35
C LEU A 522 -9.95 19.13 -1.65
N ALA A 523 -10.39 18.61 -2.79
CA ALA A 523 -9.80 18.90 -4.09
C ALA A 523 -10.10 20.33 -4.54
N GLY A 524 -11.32 20.76 -4.33
CA GLY A 524 -11.90 22.03 -4.75
C GLY A 524 -12.96 21.84 -5.82
N LEU A 525 -14.14 22.46 -5.61
CA LEU A 525 -15.28 22.37 -6.52
C LEU A 525 -15.01 23.03 -7.87
N ASP A 526 -14.04 23.95 -7.94
CA ASP A 526 -13.51 24.54 -9.16
C ASP A 526 -13.02 23.50 -10.17
N ILE A 527 -12.32 22.45 -9.71
CA ILE A 527 -11.83 21.37 -10.56
C ILE A 527 -13.00 20.59 -11.18
N GLY A 528 -14.00 20.25 -10.36
CA GLY A 528 -15.20 19.56 -10.83
C GLY A 528 -15.99 20.39 -11.86
N TYR A 529 -16.15 21.69 -11.60
CA TYR A 529 -16.82 22.63 -12.51
C TYR A 529 -16.09 22.67 -13.85
N MET A 530 -14.78 22.94 -13.87
CA MET A 530 -14.00 23.00 -15.11
C MET A 530 -14.05 21.70 -15.92
N THR A 531 -14.03 20.55 -15.22
CA THR A 531 -14.15 19.23 -15.88
C THR A 531 -15.50 19.06 -16.56
N ARG A 532 -16.62 19.46 -15.91
CA ARG A 532 -17.96 19.41 -16.53
C ARG A 532 -18.06 20.33 -17.74
N GLN A 533 -17.51 21.58 -17.64
CA GLN A 533 -17.48 22.51 -18.76
C GLN A 533 -16.70 21.94 -19.96
N ARG A 534 -15.53 21.35 -19.72
CA ARG A 534 -14.74 20.67 -20.78
C ARG A 534 -15.54 19.56 -21.44
N LYS A 535 -16.10 18.63 -20.66
CA LYS A 535 -16.92 17.52 -21.19
C LYS A 535 -18.13 18.01 -21.96
N ALA A 536 -18.78 19.07 -21.53
CA ALA A 536 -19.90 19.67 -22.23
C ALA A 536 -19.48 20.24 -23.58
N ALA A 537 -18.35 20.96 -23.64
CA ALA A 537 -17.79 21.51 -24.89
C ALA A 537 -17.38 20.40 -25.88
N GLU A 538 -16.93 19.23 -25.37
CA GLU A 538 -16.61 18.06 -26.19
C GLU A 538 -17.83 17.20 -26.57
N GLY A 539 -19.04 17.56 -26.14
CA GLY A 539 -20.25 16.75 -26.37
C GLY A 539 -20.30 15.44 -25.57
N LYS A 540 -19.51 15.35 -24.51
CA LYS A 540 -19.36 14.17 -23.62
C LYS A 540 -19.99 14.40 -22.25
N ALA A 541 -20.96 15.31 -22.13
CA ALA A 541 -21.64 15.59 -20.88
C ALA A 541 -22.42 14.36 -20.39
N ASP A 542 -22.39 14.10 -19.07
CA ASP A 542 -23.22 13.06 -18.45
C ASP A 542 -24.72 13.44 -18.55
N SER A 543 -25.59 12.45 -18.62
CA SER A 543 -27.05 12.64 -18.62
C SER A 543 -27.56 13.27 -17.33
N VAL A 544 -26.91 13.00 -16.20
CA VAL A 544 -27.18 13.62 -14.89
C VAL A 544 -26.07 14.62 -14.58
N GLN A 545 -26.42 15.90 -14.54
CA GLN A 545 -25.52 16.97 -14.18
C GLN A 545 -25.81 17.43 -12.73
N PRO A 546 -24.80 17.45 -11.85
CA PRO A 546 -24.99 17.96 -10.48
C PRO A 546 -24.99 19.50 -10.49
N THR A 547 -26.08 20.12 -10.97
CA THR A 547 -26.17 21.58 -11.11
C THR A 547 -26.06 22.29 -9.76
N TRP A 548 -26.46 21.66 -8.65
CA TRP A 548 -26.20 22.16 -7.29
C TRP A 548 -24.70 22.35 -7.01
N ALA A 549 -23.82 21.53 -7.60
CA ALA A 549 -22.37 21.69 -7.44
C ALA A 549 -21.84 22.90 -8.22
N ASP A 550 -22.45 23.23 -9.36
CA ASP A 550 -22.13 24.42 -10.13
C ASP A 550 -22.62 25.68 -9.40
N GLU A 551 -23.82 25.64 -8.80
CA GLU A 551 -24.34 26.71 -7.95
C GLU A 551 -23.41 26.98 -6.76
N LEU A 552 -22.96 25.93 -6.05
CA LEU A 552 -21.98 26.09 -4.97
C LEU A 552 -20.71 26.80 -5.46
N TYR A 553 -20.19 26.42 -6.64
CA TYR A 553 -19.04 27.09 -7.23
C TYR A 553 -19.32 28.57 -7.53
N HIS A 554 -20.46 28.90 -8.13
CA HIS A 554 -20.84 30.28 -8.44
C HIS A 554 -21.06 31.13 -7.17
N MET A 555 -21.46 30.51 -6.06
CA MET A 555 -21.53 31.16 -4.74
C MET A 555 -20.14 31.38 -4.10
N GLY A 556 -19.04 31.01 -4.78
CA GLY A 556 -17.69 31.10 -4.25
C GLY A 556 -17.33 30.02 -3.21
N ARG A 557 -18.15 28.99 -3.08
CA ARG A 557 -17.93 27.85 -2.21
C ARG A 557 -17.03 26.82 -2.90
N ILE A 558 -15.73 26.96 -2.70
CA ILE A 558 -14.73 26.12 -3.39
C ILE A 558 -14.29 24.92 -2.52
N GLY A 559 -14.94 24.70 -1.38
CA GLY A 559 -14.58 23.65 -0.43
C GLY A 559 -13.63 24.14 0.67
N GLN A 560 -12.70 23.28 1.12
CA GLN A 560 -11.77 23.61 2.23
C GLN A 560 -10.91 24.86 1.94
N LYS A 561 -10.64 25.17 0.69
CA LYS A 561 -9.86 26.37 0.27
C LYS A 561 -10.54 27.67 0.68
N SER A 562 -11.88 27.71 0.61
CA SER A 562 -12.70 28.88 0.95
C SER A 562 -13.41 28.76 2.28
N GLY A 563 -13.16 27.67 3.05
CA GLY A 563 -13.84 27.40 4.31
C GLY A 563 -15.26 26.85 4.17
N ARG A 564 -15.80 26.74 2.96
CA ARG A 564 -17.16 26.26 2.71
C ARG A 564 -17.28 25.62 1.31
N GLY A 565 -17.91 24.47 1.24
CA GLY A 565 -18.25 23.74 0.04
C GLY A 565 -19.56 22.98 0.25
N TYR A 566 -19.55 21.65 0.17
CA TYR A 566 -20.63 20.80 0.67
C TYR A 566 -20.72 20.87 2.20
N TYR A 567 -19.58 21.12 2.84
CA TYR A 567 -19.47 21.25 4.30
C TYR A 567 -19.03 22.66 4.67
N ILE A 568 -19.36 23.06 5.90
CA ILE A 568 -18.77 24.24 6.56
C ILE A 568 -17.55 23.78 7.36
N TYR A 569 -16.39 24.40 7.15
CA TYR A 569 -15.13 24.01 7.77
C TYR A 569 -14.71 25.00 8.86
N ASP A 570 -14.34 24.46 10.03
CA ASP A 570 -13.71 25.22 11.11
C ASP A 570 -12.19 25.39 10.88
N ASP A 571 -11.51 26.10 11.78
CA ASP A 571 -10.06 26.32 11.74
C ASP A 571 -9.26 25.01 11.80
N ALA A 572 -9.81 23.95 12.40
CA ALA A 572 -9.24 22.61 12.42
C ALA A 572 -9.56 21.81 11.13
N ARG A 573 -10.23 22.42 10.16
CA ARG A 573 -10.71 21.79 8.90
C ARG A 573 -11.65 20.62 9.12
N LYS A 574 -12.36 20.62 10.23
CA LYS A 574 -13.42 19.67 10.49
C LYS A 574 -14.69 20.18 9.83
N GLY A 575 -15.23 19.41 8.88
CA GLY A 575 -16.45 19.73 8.16
C GLY A 575 -17.70 19.37 8.96
N THR A 576 -18.65 20.30 9.00
CA THR A 576 -20.03 20.06 9.47
C THR A 576 -21.00 20.16 8.30
N PRO A 577 -22.07 19.33 8.25
CA PRO A 577 -23.11 19.45 7.22
C PRO A 577 -23.67 20.87 7.11
N ASP A 578 -23.93 21.30 5.87
CA ASP A 578 -24.51 22.62 5.58
C ASP A 578 -25.96 22.46 5.10
N PRO A 579 -26.98 22.91 5.85
CA PRO A 579 -28.38 22.79 5.48
C PRO A 579 -28.72 23.45 4.14
N GLU A 580 -28.04 24.51 3.75
CA GLU A 580 -28.27 25.21 2.48
C GLU A 580 -27.93 24.31 1.26
N VAL A 581 -27.02 23.35 1.40
CA VAL A 581 -26.76 22.34 0.36
C VAL A 581 -27.95 21.42 0.16
N ASP A 582 -28.63 20.99 1.26
CA ASP A 582 -29.81 20.16 1.17
C ASP A 582 -30.98 20.95 0.52
N GLU A 583 -31.10 22.27 0.77
CA GLU A 583 -32.08 23.15 0.12
C GLU A 583 -31.82 23.28 -1.39
N LEU A 584 -30.57 23.49 -1.81
CA LEU A 584 -30.20 23.53 -3.23
C LEU A 584 -30.52 22.22 -3.94
N ILE A 585 -30.24 21.08 -3.34
CA ILE A 585 -30.52 19.76 -3.89
C ILE A 585 -32.04 19.51 -3.96
N ALA A 586 -32.80 19.95 -2.95
CA ALA A 586 -34.25 19.84 -2.94
C ALA A 586 -34.89 20.64 -4.07
N ALA A 587 -34.43 21.87 -4.30
CA ALA A 587 -34.87 22.72 -5.41
C ALA A 587 -34.55 22.08 -6.79
N GLU A 588 -33.38 21.44 -6.92
CA GLU A 588 -33.02 20.75 -8.16
C GLU A 588 -33.89 19.52 -8.41
N ARG A 589 -34.22 18.73 -7.37
CA ARG A 589 -35.15 17.60 -7.46
C ARG A 589 -36.55 18.06 -7.91
N GLU A 590 -37.05 19.14 -7.33
CA GLU A 590 -38.33 19.74 -7.72
C GLU A 590 -38.33 20.17 -9.20
N LYS A 591 -37.29 20.88 -9.63
CA LYS A 591 -37.10 21.31 -11.02
C LYS A 591 -37.00 20.14 -11.99
N ALA A 592 -36.36 19.04 -11.58
CA ALA A 592 -36.22 17.80 -12.34
C ALA A 592 -37.48 16.92 -12.29
N GLY A 593 -38.49 17.25 -11.46
CA GLY A 593 -39.70 16.43 -11.25
C GLY A 593 -39.41 15.10 -10.55
N VAL A 594 -38.33 14.99 -9.79
CA VAL A 594 -37.91 13.77 -9.10
C VAL A 594 -38.63 13.66 -7.77
N VAL A 595 -39.33 12.55 -7.56
CA VAL A 595 -39.90 12.18 -6.24
C VAL A 595 -38.79 11.46 -5.44
N PRO A 596 -38.33 12.04 -4.31
CA PRO A 596 -37.23 11.45 -3.55
C PRO A 596 -37.60 10.07 -3.01
N CYS A 597 -36.65 9.13 -3.12
CA CYS A 597 -36.71 7.83 -2.44
C CYS A 597 -35.66 7.74 -1.32
N SER A 598 -35.89 6.83 -0.38
CA SER A 598 -34.92 6.54 0.69
C SER A 598 -33.91 5.49 0.24
N PHE A 599 -32.68 5.63 0.70
CA PHE A 599 -31.61 4.66 0.52
C PHE A 599 -31.16 4.12 1.87
N THR A 600 -30.87 2.82 1.93
CA THR A 600 -30.09 2.25 3.04
C THR A 600 -28.57 2.45 2.77
N ASP A 601 -27.76 2.39 3.81
CA ASP A 601 -26.29 2.49 3.66
C ASP A 601 -25.73 1.34 2.81
N ASP A 602 -26.30 0.13 2.93
CA ASP A 602 -25.95 -1.02 2.07
C ASP A 602 -26.26 -0.73 0.59
N GLU A 603 -27.42 -0.19 0.26
CA GLU A 603 -27.80 0.19 -1.11
C GLU A 603 -26.84 1.25 -1.69
N ILE A 604 -26.45 2.25 -0.87
CA ILE A 604 -25.47 3.28 -1.26
C ILE A 604 -24.12 2.62 -1.57
N GLN A 605 -23.62 1.78 -0.66
CA GLN A 605 -22.36 1.07 -0.84
C GLN A 605 -22.38 0.18 -2.09
N ARG A 606 -23.46 -0.57 -2.31
CA ARG A 606 -23.60 -1.48 -3.46
C ARG A 606 -23.62 -0.72 -4.77
N ARG A 607 -24.37 0.37 -4.90
CA ARG A 607 -24.39 1.22 -6.11
C ARG A 607 -23.02 1.83 -6.38
N TYR A 608 -22.38 2.37 -5.36
CA TYR A 608 -21.08 2.97 -5.48
C TYR A 608 -20.01 1.96 -5.93
N MET A 609 -20.02 0.76 -5.36
CA MET A 609 -19.10 -0.31 -5.72
C MET A 609 -19.39 -0.92 -7.09
N CYS A 610 -20.66 -1.15 -7.42
CA CYS A 610 -21.03 -1.65 -8.75
C CYS A 610 -20.62 -0.69 -9.87
N ALA A 611 -20.68 0.64 -9.64
CA ALA A 611 -20.19 1.62 -10.60
C ALA A 611 -18.67 1.49 -10.83
N MET A 612 -17.88 1.33 -9.75
CA MET A 612 -16.43 1.09 -9.85
C MET A 612 -16.10 -0.19 -10.62
N VAL A 613 -16.76 -1.29 -10.26
CA VAL A 613 -16.52 -2.61 -10.86
C VAL A 613 -16.92 -2.60 -12.33
N ASN A 614 -18.06 -2.05 -12.65
CA ASN A 614 -18.57 -1.99 -14.04
C ASN A 614 -17.64 -1.19 -14.94
N GLU A 615 -17.20 -0.01 -14.49
CA GLU A 615 -16.24 0.79 -15.25
C GLU A 615 -14.85 0.12 -15.29
N GLY A 616 -14.41 -0.52 -14.19
CA GLY A 616 -13.19 -1.32 -14.19
C GLY A 616 -13.23 -2.45 -15.23
N ALA A 617 -14.37 -3.14 -15.36
CA ALA A 617 -14.56 -4.17 -16.38
C ALA A 617 -14.52 -3.60 -17.82
N LYS A 618 -15.02 -2.37 -18.04
CA LYS A 618 -14.87 -1.67 -19.34
C LYS A 618 -13.42 -1.27 -19.61
N VAL A 619 -12.73 -0.72 -18.59
CA VAL A 619 -11.29 -0.36 -18.67
C VAL A 619 -10.43 -1.57 -19.06
N LEU A 620 -10.75 -2.77 -18.55
CA LEU A 620 -10.12 -4.03 -18.96
C LEU A 620 -10.49 -4.41 -20.39
N GLY A 621 -11.77 -4.38 -20.73
CA GLY A 621 -12.27 -4.73 -22.06
C GLY A 621 -11.71 -3.83 -23.17
N ASP A 622 -11.42 -2.58 -22.85
CA ASP A 622 -10.82 -1.58 -23.76
C ASP A 622 -9.28 -1.68 -23.82
N GLY A 623 -8.64 -2.58 -23.03
CA GLY A 623 -7.19 -2.76 -22.96
C GLY A 623 -6.42 -1.60 -22.29
N ILE A 624 -7.11 -0.72 -21.58
CA ILE A 624 -6.50 0.40 -20.85
C ILE A 624 -5.74 -0.11 -19.62
N ALA A 625 -6.33 -1.02 -18.84
CA ALA A 625 -5.62 -1.84 -17.86
C ALA A 625 -5.39 -3.23 -18.45
N ALA A 626 -4.20 -3.80 -18.23
CA ALA A 626 -3.88 -5.13 -18.73
C ALA A 626 -4.48 -6.23 -17.87
N ARG A 627 -4.60 -5.99 -16.56
CA ARG A 627 -5.01 -6.99 -15.56
C ARG A 627 -5.94 -6.38 -14.52
N PRO A 628 -6.86 -7.13 -13.92
CA PRO A 628 -7.69 -6.66 -12.81
C PRO A 628 -6.88 -6.12 -11.62
N LEU A 629 -5.73 -6.75 -11.30
CA LEU A 629 -4.84 -6.28 -10.24
C LEU A 629 -4.28 -4.87 -10.48
N ASP A 630 -4.14 -4.43 -11.74
CA ASP A 630 -3.67 -3.08 -12.08
C ASP A 630 -4.70 -2.04 -11.64
N ILE A 631 -6.00 -2.34 -11.80
CA ILE A 631 -7.10 -1.51 -11.31
C ILE A 631 -7.14 -1.48 -9.79
N ASP A 632 -7.02 -2.66 -9.15
CA ASP A 632 -7.04 -2.77 -7.69
C ASP A 632 -5.92 -1.96 -7.06
N VAL A 633 -4.68 -2.08 -7.58
CA VAL A 633 -3.53 -1.31 -7.11
C VAL A 633 -3.72 0.19 -7.35
N THR A 634 -4.24 0.59 -8.50
CA THR A 634 -4.54 1.99 -8.82
C THR A 634 -5.49 2.59 -7.78
N LEU A 635 -6.63 1.93 -7.51
CA LEU A 635 -7.63 2.46 -6.60
C LEU A 635 -7.18 2.45 -5.13
N VAL A 636 -6.43 1.43 -4.72
CA VAL A 636 -5.86 1.35 -3.36
C VAL A 636 -4.75 2.38 -3.14
N ALA A 637 -3.83 2.56 -4.10
CA ALA A 637 -2.67 3.43 -3.94
C ALA A 637 -2.95 4.92 -4.21
N GLY A 638 -3.95 5.23 -5.06
CA GLY A 638 -4.22 6.58 -5.54
C GLY A 638 -5.56 7.18 -5.10
N TYR A 639 -6.57 6.36 -4.85
CA TYR A 639 -7.95 6.83 -4.65
C TYR A 639 -8.54 6.44 -3.28
N GLY A 640 -7.70 5.95 -2.37
CA GLY A 640 -8.09 5.67 -0.99
C GLY A 640 -9.03 4.48 -0.82
N PHE A 641 -9.12 3.59 -1.80
CA PHE A 641 -9.88 2.36 -1.66
C PHE A 641 -9.37 1.55 -0.46
N PRO A 642 -10.24 1.02 0.40
CA PRO A 642 -9.84 0.30 1.60
C PRO A 642 -8.97 -0.93 1.26
N ARG A 643 -7.69 -0.90 1.62
CA ARG A 643 -6.73 -1.96 1.29
C ARG A 643 -7.15 -3.34 1.77
N PHE A 644 -7.86 -3.40 2.92
CA PHE A 644 -8.35 -4.66 3.49
C PHE A 644 -9.50 -5.31 2.68
N ARG A 645 -10.04 -4.60 1.68
CA ARG A 645 -11.00 -5.14 0.71
C ARG A 645 -10.34 -5.58 -0.60
N GLY A 646 -9.05 -5.30 -0.79
CA GLY A 646 -8.25 -5.80 -1.90
C GLY A 646 -8.25 -4.95 -3.16
N GLY A 647 -9.23 -4.09 -3.34
CA GLY A 647 -9.52 -3.33 -4.54
C GLY A 647 -10.91 -3.65 -5.08
N PRO A 648 -11.44 -2.86 -6.05
CA PRO A 648 -12.81 -3.06 -6.55
C PRO A 648 -13.02 -4.39 -7.28
N MET A 649 -12.02 -4.86 -8.05
CA MET A 649 -12.15 -6.12 -8.80
C MET A 649 -12.10 -7.32 -7.84
N LYS A 650 -11.21 -7.28 -6.83
CA LYS A 650 -11.16 -8.29 -5.79
C LYS A 650 -12.40 -8.28 -4.90
N TRP A 651 -12.93 -7.11 -4.58
CA TRP A 651 -14.21 -7.00 -3.87
C TRP A 651 -15.35 -7.66 -4.66
N ALA A 652 -15.39 -7.48 -5.98
CA ALA A 652 -16.39 -8.10 -6.84
C ALA A 652 -16.30 -9.62 -6.82
N ASP A 653 -15.09 -10.18 -6.91
CA ASP A 653 -14.87 -11.63 -6.81
C ASP A 653 -15.35 -12.19 -5.45
N LEU A 654 -15.03 -11.50 -4.35
CA LEU A 654 -15.45 -11.90 -2.99
C LEU A 654 -16.97 -11.76 -2.76
N THR A 655 -17.62 -10.81 -3.46
CA THR A 655 -19.08 -10.63 -3.43
C THR A 655 -19.79 -11.67 -4.32
N GLY A 656 -19.10 -12.15 -5.35
CA GLY A 656 -19.59 -13.02 -6.40
C GLY A 656 -20.09 -12.23 -7.62
N LEU A 657 -19.48 -12.44 -8.78
CA LEU A 657 -19.82 -11.72 -10.01
C LEU A 657 -21.28 -11.86 -10.44
N PRO A 658 -21.99 -13.02 -10.26
CA PRO A 658 -23.42 -13.11 -10.51
C PRO A 658 -24.25 -12.12 -9.69
N THR A 659 -23.87 -11.88 -8.42
CA THR A 659 -24.53 -10.92 -7.54
C THR A 659 -24.34 -9.49 -8.02
N VAL A 660 -23.09 -9.15 -8.41
CA VAL A 660 -22.76 -7.82 -8.95
C VAL A 660 -23.49 -7.56 -10.27
N LEU A 661 -23.59 -8.57 -11.14
CA LEU A 661 -24.34 -8.46 -12.40
C LEU A 661 -25.83 -8.24 -12.14
N ALA A 662 -26.43 -9.01 -11.24
CA ALA A 662 -27.85 -8.85 -10.89
C ALA A 662 -28.16 -7.46 -10.32
N ASP A 663 -27.26 -6.91 -9.49
CA ASP A 663 -27.40 -5.54 -9.00
C ASP A 663 -27.35 -4.50 -10.12
N LEU A 664 -26.40 -4.63 -11.03
CA LEU A 664 -26.29 -3.70 -12.19
C LEU A 664 -27.54 -3.78 -13.06
N GLU A 665 -28.07 -4.96 -13.31
CA GLU A 665 -29.32 -5.14 -14.07
C GLU A 665 -30.51 -4.51 -13.38
N ARG A 666 -30.63 -4.67 -12.06
CA ARG A 666 -31.65 -4.00 -11.24
C ARG A 666 -31.50 -2.47 -11.27
N PHE A 667 -30.26 -1.95 -11.18
CA PHE A 667 -30.03 -0.51 -11.23
C PHE A 667 -30.30 0.05 -12.63
N ALA A 668 -30.06 -0.71 -13.68
CA ALA A 668 -30.34 -0.35 -15.06
C ALA A 668 -31.84 -0.11 -15.34
N GLU A 669 -32.75 -0.61 -14.52
CA GLU A 669 -34.19 -0.29 -14.63
C GLU A 669 -34.45 1.22 -14.49
N SER A 670 -33.64 1.94 -13.68
CA SER A 670 -33.79 3.38 -13.44
C SER A 670 -32.95 4.25 -14.40
N ASP A 671 -31.78 3.81 -14.83
CA ASP A 671 -30.89 4.48 -15.78
C ASP A 671 -30.15 3.42 -16.64
N PRO A 672 -30.78 2.93 -17.72
CA PRO A 672 -30.23 1.85 -18.54
C PRO A 672 -28.87 2.20 -19.18
N ALA A 673 -28.65 3.45 -19.51
CA ALA A 673 -27.41 3.89 -20.17
C ALA A 673 -26.22 3.86 -19.20
N PHE A 674 -26.42 4.37 -17.99
CA PHE A 674 -25.35 4.45 -16.99
C PHE A 674 -25.02 3.08 -16.38
N TRP A 675 -26.03 2.28 -16.03
CA TRP A 675 -25.85 1.00 -15.34
C TRP A 675 -25.71 -0.20 -16.29
N ALA A 676 -25.68 -0.01 -17.62
CA ALA A 676 -25.46 -1.11 -18.56
C ALA A 676 -24.27 -1.96 -18.17
N PRO A 677 -24.44 -3.26 -17.87
CA PRO A 677 -23.34 -4.14 -17.49
C PRO A 677 -22.29 -4.26 -18.59
N ALA A 678 -21.03 -4.16 -18.22
CA ALA A 678 -19.89 -4.31 -19.11
C ALA A 678 -19.93 -5.70 -19.82
N PRO A 679 -19.61 -5.79 -21.12
CA PRO A 679 -19.57 -7.06 -21.84
C PRO A 679 -18.66 -8.10 -21.16
N LEU A 680 -17.49 -7.70 -20.71
CA LEU A 680 -16.54 -8.57 -20.01
C LEU A 680 -17.13 -9.16 -18.71
N LEU A 681 -17.90 -8.38 -17.93
CA LEU A 681 -18.54 -8.89 -16.72
C LEU A 681 -19.58 -9.97 -17.05
N ARG A 682 -20.42 -9.73 -18.08
CA ARG A 682 -21.38 -10.75 -18.56
C ARG A 682 -20.68 -12.01 -19.05
N GLN A 683 -19.58 -11.86 -19.78
CA GLN A 683 -18.79 -12.99 -20.27
C GLN A 683 -18.25 -13.83 -19.10
N LEU A 684 -17.57 -13.21 -18.11
CA LEU A 684 -17.02 -13.91 -16.94
C LEU A 684 -18.11 -14.68 -16.19
N VAL A 685 -19.27 -14.05 -15.95
CA VAL A 685 -20.41 -14.72 -15.29
C VAL A 685 -20.89 -15.91 -16.10
N SER A 686 -21.02 -15.77 -17.42
CA SER A 686 -21.48 -16.87 -18.29
C SER A 686 -20.50 -18.05 -18.35
N GLU A 687 -19.21 -17.75 -18.19
CA GLU A 687 -18.12 -18.76 -18.19
C GLU A 687 -17.86 -19.36 -16.79
N GLY A 688 -18.53 -18.84 -15.73
CA GLY A 688 -18.27 -19.24 -14.35
C GLY A 688 -16.88 -18.87 -13.86
N ARG A 689 -16.30 -17.80 -14.38
CA ARG A 689 -14.97 -17.26 -14.05
C ARG A 689 -15.09 -16.01 -13.19
N ASP A 690 -13.98 -15.63 -12.58
CA ASP A 690 -13.80 -14.43 -11.81
C ASP A 690 -12.70 -13.50 -12.41
N PHE A 691 -12.57 -12.29 -11.88
CA PHE A 691 -11.52 -11.36 -12.30
C PHE A 691 -10.12 -11.89 -11.97
N ASP A 692 -9.93 -12.58 -10.84
CA ASP A 692 -8.63 -13.16 -10.48
C ASP A 692 -8.10 -14.10 -11.57
N SER A 693 -8.97 -14.79 -12.32
CA SER A 693 -8.58 -15.66 -13.43
C SER A 693 -7.89 -14.93 -14.58
N LEU A 694 -8.08 -13.61 -14.70
CA LEU A 694 -7.44 -12.78 -15.72
C LEU A 694 -6.06 -12.25 -15.25
N ASN A 695 -5.67 -12.46 -13.99
CA ASN A 695 -4.37 -12.04 -13.46
C ASN A 695 -3.20 -12.98 -13.79
N THR A 696 -3.46 -14.12 -14.42
CA THR A 696 -2.47 -15.20 -14.64
C THR A 696 -1.70 -15.08 -15.96
N GLY A 697 -2.04 -14.17 -16.85
CA GLY A 697 -1.30 -13.95 -18.12
C GLY A 697 -1.41 -15.08 -19.15
N GLU A 698 -2.27 -16.08 -18.95
CA GLU A 698 -2.50 -17.20 -19.89
C GLU A 698 -3.75 -17.00 -20.77
N GLY A 699 -4.15 -15.76 -21.02
CA GLY A 699 -5.41 -15.49 -21.71
C GLY A 699 -5.48 -14.17 -22.47
N ALA A 700 -4.39 -13.76 -23.14
CA ALA A 700 -4.42 -12.66 -24.12
C ALA A 700 -3.85 -13.11 -25.46
#